data_531bbb6e66c142e78da26c4757180bc8
#
_entry.id   531bbb6e66c142e78da26c4757180bc8
#
_cell.length_a   1.000
_cell.length_b   1.000
_cell.length_c   1.000
_cell.angle_alpha   90.00
_cell.angle_beta   90.00
_cell.angle_gamma   90.00
#
_symmetry.space_group_name_H-M   'P 1'
#
loop_
_entity.id
_entity.type
_entity.pdbx_description
1 polymer ?
#
loop_
_entity_poly.entity_id
_entity_poly.type
_entity_poly.pdbx_seq_one_letter_code
_entity_poly.pdbx_strand_id
1 'polypeptide(L)'
;MKSSTTWIFALILATLAVTFPAVNGELLNYDDERYITANPYLEFADERPEEGMFTAYFDGHYHPLTLLSLRFDESIGSDSIYAHHLVNILLHTGNALLLFWLVRLLLKDELTAFAVALLWAVHPVAVESYAWMTERKNVLYTLFFLLSAIQYIKYLRDSDVKRLGYTAVFFLLSCLAKGQGILLLPVYFILDYFETGKLFVKSRWMEKAGFAAAALVFVWLGRNAQSEAWDLGNNPYEFGERFILGCYAFVMYIVHTFIPIGLSPYHPYPSEIGSEIGGIYYIGLVGVLVYLGLLYWTFKRSKLWFFGLAWFAVNIVLMLKILEVPFGNYVMADRYAYIAMIGLLLPAIHTGIAFLKAKNAKAPLYATVAIALVFGWLTRSQISYWESSMALWGGVLEHYPNYTNAANMYALGAVAAGENQEALEAFDRMEQIAPESGEGAINRAVLLEQLSQPEEAMTWVRKAMEREPESEVVLSKAPLFYLRRGKLEEAFNQAKKGHELYPNNVEIAMAYARALGGKENFSEALAVLQAYPNDEMAVSLARQIQQVANQKQSAQNPTSDDFMQQAINAARGGNYVQAERLFNLAIESNPNDAAAYANRGSFFAQRGQYAKAEQDLLKSAELNSANGNVFAMLGTLYADMNQDEKSCQYYLQAVAKGVNLSPDILNKCK
;
A
#
# COMPACT_ATOMS: atom_id res chain seq x y z
N MET A 1 -7.14 1.85 46.93
CA MET A 1 -6.82 0.76 45.98
C MET A 1 -8.05 0.11 45.36
N LYS A 2 -9.10 -0.27 46.12
CA LYS A 2 -10.34 -0.87 45.53
C LYS A 2 -11.08 0.02 44.51
N SER A 3 -11.06 1.34 44.67
CA SER A 3 -11.70 2.29 43.75
C SER A 3 -11.03 2.37 42.35
N SER A 4 -9.68 2.47 42.31
CA SER A 4 -8.96 2.56 41.02
C SER A 4 -9.14 1.33 40.15
N THR A 5 -9.16 0.12 40.74
CA THR A 5 -9.37 -1.14 39.99
C THR A 5 -10.75 -1.18 39.33
N THR A 6 -11.78 -0.69 40.04
CA THR A 6 -13.14 -0.63 39.48
C THR A 6 -13.22 0.32 38.29
N TRP A 7 -12.58 1.51 38.35
CA TRP A 7 -12.54 2.47 37.27
C TRP A 7 -11.80 1.94 36.03
N ILE A 8 -10.67 1.28 36.26
CA ILE A 8 -9.86 0.65 35.18
C ILE A 8 -10.71 -0.42 34.48
N PHE A 9 -11.36 -1.31 35.22
CA PHE A 9 -12.18 -2.39 34.66
C PHE A 9 -13.38 -1.83 33.89
N ALA A 10 -14.09 -0.83 34.46
CA ALA A 10 -15.18 -0.16 33.78
C ALA A 10 -14.74 0.56 32.48
N LEU A 11 -13.56 1.19 32.49
CA LEU A 11 -13.00 1.84 31.30
C LEU A 11 -12.68 0.83 30.19
N ILE A 12 -12.03 -0.29 30.52
CA ILE A 12 -11.73 -1.36 29.54
C ILE A 12 -13.03 -1.89 28.93
N LEU A 13 -14.01 -2.27 29.77
CA LEU A 13 -15.28 -2.83 29.29
C LEU A 13 -16.05 -1.84 28.42
N ALA A 14 -16.15 -0.57 28.84
CA ALA A 14 -16.88 0.44 28.10
C ALA A 14 -16.17 0.74 26.74
N THR A 15 -14.85 0.87 26.74
CA THR A 15 -14.08 1.09 25.51
C THR A 15 -14.29 -0.07 24.54
N LEU A 16 -14.03 -1.32 24.98
CA LEU A 16 -14.19 -2.49 24.11
C LEU A 16 -15.64 -2.67 23.64
N ALA A 17 -16.63 -2.45 24.51
CA ALA A 17 -18.05 -2.56 24.12
C ALA A 17 -18.42 -1.61 22.98
N VAL A 18 -17.82 -0.43 22.90
CA VAL A 18 -18.10 0.56 21.86
C VAL A 18 -17.25 0.31 20.61
N THR A 19 -15.95 0.02 20.78
CA THR A 19 -14.98 0.00 19.66
C THR A 19 -14.86 -1.35 18.97
N PHE A 20 -15.22 -2.47 19.65
CA PHE A 20 -15.03 -3.82 19.14
C PHE A 20 -15.64 -4.10 17.75
N PRO A 21 -16.79 -3.54 17.35
CA PRO A 21 -17.31 -3.76 16.00
C PRO A 21 -16.39 -3.34 14.87
N ALA A 22 -15.46 -2.41 15.12
CA ALA A 22 -14.45 -2.04 14.12
C ALA A 22 -13.52 -3.19 13.72
N VAL A 23 -13.55 -4.34 14.43
CA VAL A 23 -12.77 -5.53 14.08
C VAL A 23 -13.25 -6.20 12.78
N ASN A 24 -14.48 -5.92 12.36
CA ASN A 24 -15.08 -6.51 11.16
C ASN A 24 -14.88 -5.68 9.89
N GLY A 25 -14.06 -4.63 9.94
CA GLY A 25 -13.75 -3.82 8.77
C GLY A 25 -13.00 -4.62 7.69
N GLU A 26 -13.23 -4.25 6.43
CA GLU A 26 -12.56 -4.80 5.26
C GLU A 26 -11.33 -3.95 4.88
N LEU A 27 -10.58 -4.40 3.87
CA LEU A 27 -9.56 -3.58 3.21
C LEU A 27 -10.23 -2.43 2.47
N LEU A 28 -9.77 -1.22 2.72
CA LEU A 28 -10.32 -0.01 2.12
C LEU A 28 -9.49 0.43 0.92
N ASN A 29 -10.13 0.80 -0.18
CA ASN A 29 -9.50 1.39 -1.35
C ASN A 29 -9.05 2.84 -1.12
N TYR A 30 -8.50 3.10 0.06
CA TYR A 30 -7.95 4.40 0.46
C TYR A 30 -6.42 4.31 0.48
N ASP A 31 -5.81 3.75 1.54
CA ASP A 31 -4.36 3.50 1.60
C ASP A 31 -4.05 2.04 2.01
N ASP A 32 -5.07 1.21 2.34
CA ASP A 32 -4.83 -0.11 2.92
C ASP A 32 -4.15 -1.06 1.93
N GLU A 33 -4.44 -0.94 0.63
CA GLU A 33 -3.77 -1.72 -0.40
C GLU A 33 -2.25 -1.51 -0.35
N ARG A 34 -1.80 -0.25 -0.28
CA ARG A 34 -0.37 0.08 -0.23
C ARG A 34 0.29 -0.37 1.06
N TYR A 35 -0.42 -0.21 2.19
CA TYR A 35 0.13 -0.48 3.52
C TYR A 35 0.05 -1.94 3.94
N ILE A 36 -0.88 -2.73 3.43
CA ILE A 36 -1.15 -4.10 3.84
C ILE A 36 -0.82 -5.08 2.71
N THR A 37 -1.51 -5.03 1.56
CA THR A 37 -1.42 -6.07 0.53
C THR A 37 -0.25 -5.89 -0.44
N ALA A 38 0.12 -4.64 -0.77
CA ALA A 38 1.22 -4.33 -1.67
C ALA A 38 2.48 -3.83 -0.94
N ASN A 39 2.61 -4.11 0.37
CA ASN A 39 3.71 -3.62 1.18
C ASN A 39 4.86 -4.63 1.22
N PRO A 40 6.00 -4.38 0.56
CA PRO A 40 7.11 -5.32 0.48
C PRO A 40 7.79 -5.58 1.83
N TYR A 41 7.55 -4.74 2.84
CA TYR A 41 8.10 -4.92 4.19
C TYR A 41 7.24 -5.85 5.06
N LEU A 42 6.01 -6.17 4.67
CA LEU A 42 5.13 -7.08 5.42
C LEU A 42 5.34 -8.53 4.99
N GLU A 43 5.70 -8.79 3.75
CA GLU A 43 5.95 -10.14 3.25
C GLU A 43 7.14 -10.80 3.95
N PHE A 44 6.98 -12.09 4.29
CA PHE A 44 8.05 -12.94 4.81
C PHE A 44 8.85 -13.62 3.68
N ALA A 45 8.66 -13.16 2.42
CA ALA A 45 9.32 -13.70 1.25
C ALA A 45 10.86 -13.60 1.33
N ASP A 46 11.55 -14.51 0.64
CA ASP A 46 13.02 -14.54 0.55
C ASP A 46 13.59 -13.30 -0.18
N GLU A 47 12.77 -12.57 -0.92
CA GLU A 47 13.11 -11.35 -1.64
C GLU A 47 12.70 -10.10 -0.81
N ARG A 48 13.49 -9.83 0.25
CA ARG A 48 13.35 -8.57 1.01
C ARG A 48 13.91 -7.40 0.21
N PRO A 49 13.31 -6.19 0.33
CA PRO A 49 13.94 -5.00 -0.22
C PRO A 49 15.40 -4.88 0.25
N GLU A 50 16.31 -4.51 -0.65
CA GLU A 50 17.74 -4.29 -0.32
C GLU A 50 17.88 -3.29 0.83
N GLU A 51 16.97 -2.31 0.92
CA GLU A 51 16.88 -1.37 2.02
C GLU A 51 16.09 -1.96 3.19
N GLY A 52 16.70 -1.98 4.36
CA GLY A 52 16.04 -2.42 5.58
C GLY A 52 14.91 -1.46 6.01
N MET A 53 13.85 -1.98 6.64
CA MET A 53 12.69 -1.22 7.16
C MET A 53 13.07 0.05 7.96
N PHE A 54 14.22 0.08 8.63
CA PHE A 54 14.69 1.22 9.42
C PHE A 54 15.48 2.26 8.61
N THR A 55 15.80 2.00 7.36
CA THR A 55 16.52 2.91 6.46
C THR A 55 15.65 3.41 5.33
N ALA A 56 14.56 2.72 5.04
CA ALA A 56 13.66 3.04 3.94
C ALA A 56 12.62 4.12 4.30
N TYR A 57 12.21 4.83 3.29
CA TYR A 57 11.01 5.66 3.32
C TYR A 57 9.85 4.88 2.66
N PHE A 58 8.69 4.95 3.26
CA PHE A 58 7.52 4.24 2.74
C PHE A 58 6.35 5.20 2.59
N ASP A 59 5.80 5.29 1.40
CA ASP A 59 4.64 6.14 1.03
C ASP A 59 4.79 7.59 1.55
N GLY A 60 5.97 8.20 1.32
CA GLY A 60 6.28 9.56 1.77
C GLY A 60 6.48 9.73 3.27
N HIS A 61 6.65 8.65 4.02
CA HIS A 61 6.78 8.66 5.47
C HIS A 61 8.00 7.88 5.98
N TYR A 62 8.55 8.34 7.10
CA TYR A 62 9.52 7.59 7.89
C TYR A 62 8.85 7.13 9.20
N HIS A 63 8.42 5.86 9.26
CA HIS A 63 7.69 5.29 10.39
C HIS A 63 7.98 3.78 10.59
N PRO A 64 9.25 3.40 10.74
CA PRO A 64 9.67 1.99 10.76
C PRO A 64 9.03 1.17 11.85
N LEU A 65 8.70 1.77 13.01
CA LEU A 65 8.06 1.06 14.10
C LEU A 65 6.60 0.69 13.78
N THR A 66 5.92 1.50 12.97
CA THR A 66 4.57 1.17 12.47
C THR A 66 4.63 0.00 11.50
N LEU A 67 5.56 0.01 10.53
CA LEU A 67 5.76 -1.13 9.62
C LEU A 67 6.10 -2.41 10.39
N LEU A 68 6.98 -2.33 11.38
CA LEU A 68 7.31 -3.48 12.25
C LEU A 68 6.08 -3.99 13.01
N SER A 69 5.23 -3.09 13.50
CA SER A 69 3.98 -3.47 14.19
C SER A 69 2.97 -4.14 13.25
N LEU A 70 2.83 -3.66 12.01
CA LEU A 70 1.97 -4.30 11.00
C LEU A 70 2.50 -5.67 10.61
N ARG A 71 3.82 -5.79 10.40
CA ARG A 71 4.45 -7.08 10.13
C ARG A 71 4.29 -8.09 11.27
N PHE A 72 4.27 -7.62 12.52
CA PHE A 72 4.01 -8.49 13.65
C PHE A 72 2.62 -9.10 13.60
N ASP A 73 1.60 -8.32 13.18
CA ASP A 73 0.22 -8.82 13.05
C ASP A 73 0.13 -9.93 12.00
N GLU A 74 0.83 -9.81 10.86
CA GLU A 74 0.94 -10.88 9.84
C GLU A 74 1.50 -12.18 10.41
N SER A 75 2.35 -12.09 11.44
CA SER A 75 2.96 -13.27 12.07
C SER A 75 2.04 -14.02 13.04
N ILE A 76 0.94 -13.40 13.49
CA ILE A 76 0.10 -13.94 14.58
C ILE A 76 -1.02 -14.86 14.07
N GLY A 77 -1.49 -14.70 12.83
CA GLY A 77 -2.66 -15.47 12.38
C GLY A 77 -2.82 -15.59 10.86
N SER A 78 -3.68 -16.52 10.47
CA SER A 78 -4.08 -16.74 9.08
C SER A 78 -5.04 -15.68 8.52
N ASP A 79 -5.58 -14.81 9.38
CA ASP A 79 -6.45 -13.68 9.03
C ASP A 79 -5.81 -12.39 9.54
N SER A 80 -4.93 -11.83 8.72
CA SER A 80 -4.16 -10.62 9.03
C SER A 80 -5.06 -9.39 9.17
N ILE A 81 -6.13 -9.28 8.40
CA ILE A 81 -7.08 -8.15 8.42
C ILE A 81 -7.72 -8.04 9.82
N TYR A 82 -8.24 -9.14 10.34
CA TYR A 82 -8.78 -9.19 11.70
C TYR A 82 -7.74 -8.81 12.75
N ALA A 83 -6.50 -9.32 12.60
CA ALA A 83 -5.41 -9.02 13.53
C ALA A 83 -5.04 -7.54 13.53
N HIS A 84 -4.98 -6.89 12.37
CA HIS A 84 -4.70 -5.46 12.26
C HIS A 84 -5.75 -4.60 12.99
N HIS A 85 -7.03 -4.86 12.80
CA HIS A 85 -8.09 -4.17 13.51
C HIS A 85 -8.06 -4.42 15.02
N LEU A 86 -7.89 -5.68 15.42
CA LEU A 86 -7.85 -6.05 16.84
C LEU A 86 -6.70 -5.34 17.56
N VAL A 87 -5.50 -5.32 16.98
CA VAL A 87 -4.35 -4.65 17.60
C VAL A 87 -4.57 -3.13 17.68
N ASN A 88 -5.20 -2.49 16.68
CA ASN A 88 -5.57 -1.09 16.77
C ASN A 88 -6.51 -0.81 17.93
N ILE A 89 -7.55 -1.64 18.13
CA ILE A 89 -8.50 -1.53 19.23
C ILE A 89 -7.82 -1.73 20.59
N LEU A 90 -6.91 -2.70 20.69
CA LEU A 90 -6.14 -2.94 21.90
C LEU A 90 -5.19 -1.79 22.24
N LEU A 91 -4.50 -1.22 21.24
CA LEU A 91 -3.68 -0.03 21.41
C LEU A 91 -4.51 1.18 21.83
N HIS A 92 -5.68 1.39 21.24
CA HIS A 92 -6.62 2.45 21.63
C HIS A 92 -7.08 2.27 23.09
N THR A 93 -7.43 1.05 23.49
CA THR A 93 -7.80 0.72 24.87
C THR A 93 -6.63 0.98 25.82
N GLY A 94 -5.42 0.61 25.43
CA GLY A 94 -4.18 0.92 26.16
C GLY A 94 -3.95 2.40 26.33
N ASN A 95 -4.20 3.18 25.28
CA ASN A 95 -4.11 4.65 25.31
C ASN A 95 -5.13 5.26 26.28
N ALA A 96 -6.35 4.75 26.33
CA ALA A 96 -7.35 5.18 27.31
C ALA A 96 -6.90 4.94 28.75
N LEU A 97 -6.27 3.79 29.02
CA LEU A 97 -5.68 3.49 30.33
C LEU A 97 -4.51 4.42 30.68
N LEU A 98 -3.65 4.69 29.74
CA LEU A 98 -2.54 5.66 29.91
C LEU A 98 -3.06 7.07 30.14
N LEU A 99 -4.10 7.47 29.43
CA LEU A 99 -4.76 8.76 29.65
C LEU A 99 -5.37 8.84 31.05
N PHE A 100 -6.06 7.79 31.52
CA PHE A 100 -6.52 7.71 32.90
C PHE A 100 -5.39 7.94 33.90
N TRP A 101 -4.24 7.27 33.71
CA TRP A 101 -3.08 7.42 34.59
C TRP A 101 -2.45 8.82 34.49
N LEU A 102 -2.35 9.40 33.30
CA LEU A 102 -1.85 10.76 33.07
C LEU A 102 -2.69 11.78 33.83
N VAL A 103 -4.03 11.75 33.64
CA VAL A 103 -4.94 12.70 34.29
C VAL A 103 -4.95 12.52 35.80
N ARG A 104 -4.96 11.26 36.27
CA ARG A 104 -4.87 10.97 37.70
C ARG A 104 -3.55 11.48 38.29
N LEU A 105 -2.45 11.39 37.57
CA LEU A 105 -1.16 11.91 37.98
C LEU A 105 -1.18 13.45 38.08
N LEU A 106 -1.79 14.13 37.11
CA LEU A 106 -1.88 15.59 37.06
C LEU A 106 -2.80 16.15 38.16
N LEU A 107 -3.99 15.58 38.34
CA LEU A 107 -5.07 16.18 39.15
C LEU A 107 -5.31 15.48 40.50
N LYS A 108 -4.84 14.23 40.67
CA LYS A 108 -5.06 13.37 41.84
C LYS A 108 -6.57 13.13 42.12
N ASP A 109 -7.42 13.21 41.11
CA ASP A 109 -8.86 12.98 41.15
C ASP A 109 -9.24 11.82 40.23
N GLU A 110 -9.67 10.71 40.81
CA GLU A 110 -9.98 9.47 40.08
C GLU A 110 -11.24 9.61 39.22
N LEU A 111 -12.25 10.37 39.68
CA LEU A 111 -13.47 10.56 38.90
C LEU A 111 -13.21 11.39 37.65
N THR A 112 -12.46 12.48 37.78
CA THR A 112 -12.02 13.28 36.60
C THR A 112 -11.18 12.43 35.65
N ALA A 113 -10.22 11.65 36.17
CA ALA A 113 -9.39 10.78 35.36
C ALA A 113 -10.23 9.76 34.56
N PHE A 114 -11.20 9.11 35.23
CA PHE A 114 -12.09 8.17 34.58
C PHE A 114 -12.97 8.87 33.52
N ALA A 115 -13.58 10.01 33.86
CA ALA A 115 -14.48 10.72 32.95
C ALA A 115 -13.74 11.22 31.69
N VAL A 116 -12.53 11.77 31.84
CA VAL A 116 -11.71 12.22 30.71
C VAL A 116 -11.33 11.03 29.83
N ALA A 117 -10.81 9.95 30.43
CA ALA A 117 -10.38 8.77 29.69
C ALA A 117 -11.56 8.08 28.98
N LEU A 118 -12.70 7.94 29.65
CA LEU A 118 -13.89 7.32 29.08
C LEU A 118 -14.44 8.14 27.92
N LEU A 119 -14.69 9.45 28.13
CA LEU A 119 -15.27 10.29 27.08
C LEU A 119 -14.31 10.46 25.89
N TRP A 120 -13.00 10.44 26.11
CA TRP A 120 -12.03 10.39 25.04
C TRP A 120 -12.03 9.04 24.30
N ALA A 121 -12.12 7.91 25.02
CA ALA A 121 -12.07 6.59 24.43
C ALA A 121 -13.30 6.24 23.58
N VAL A 122 -14.48 6.75 23.98
CA VAL A 122 -15.73 6.54 23.23
C VAL A 122 -16.10 7.76 22.37
N HIS A 123 -15.15 8.62 22.06
CA HIS A 123 -15.39 9.83 21.28
C HIS A 123 -15.46 9.52 19.78
N PRO A 124 -16.50 10.00 19.04
CA PRO A 124 -16.61 9.70 17.59
C PRO A 124 -15.42 10.16 16.76
N VAL A 125 -14.80 11.27 17.09
CA VAL A 125 -13.56 11.78 16.43
C VAL A 125 -12.39 10.80 16.51
N ALA A 126 -12.37 9.89 17.49
CA ALA A 126 -11.31 8.90 17.64
C ALA A 126 -11.41 7.73 16.64
N VAL A 127 -12.57 7.53 16.01
CA VAL A 127 -12.88 6.33 15.20
C VAL A 127 -11.89 6.14 14.08
N GLU A 128 -11.62 7.16 13.29
CA GLU A 128 -10.66 7.10 12.18
C GLU A 128 -9.29 6.56 12.60
N SER A 129 -8.85 6.88 13.82
CA SER A 129 -7.52 6.48 14.33
C SER A 129 -7.39 4.99 14.66
N TYR A 130 -8.47 4.28 14.97
CA TYR A 130 -8.41 2.87 15.35
C TYR A 130 -9.22 1.94 14.44
N ALA A 131 -10.24 2.45 13.74
CA ALA A 131 -11.03 1.66 12.81
C ALA A 131 -10.31 1.47 11.47
N TRP A 132 -9.59 2.49 11.00
CA TRP A 132 -8.78 2.39 9.80
C TRP A 132 -7.43 1.70 10.08
N MET A 133 -7.14 0.58 9.39
CA MET A 133 -5.94 -0.23 9.63
C MET A 133 -4.64 0.56 9.45
N THR A 134 -4.53 1.33 8.39
CA THR A 134 -3.36 2.14 8.04
C THR A 134 -3.05 3.22 9.09
N GLU A 135 -4.04 3.68 9.88
CA GLU A 135 -3.82 4.60 11.00
C GLU A 135 -3.28 3.92 12.28
N ARG A 136 -2.77 2.68 12.20
CA ARG A 136 -1.91 2.05 13.20
C ARG A 136 -0.88 3.04 13.74
N LYS A 137 -0.28 3.81 12.84
CA LYS A 137 0.68 4.87 13.17
C LYS A 137 0.14 5.83 14.23
N ASN A 138 -1.17 6.13 14.23
CA ASN A 138 -1.79 7.11 15.13
C ASN A 138 -1.98 6.56 16.55
N VAL A 139 -2.48 5.35 16.68
CA VAL A 139 -2.66 4.72 18.01
C VAL A 139 -1.34 4.30 18.62
N LEU A 140 -0.36 3.89 17.82
CA LEU A 140 0.96 3.45 18.28
C LEU A 140 1.82 4.61 18.76
N TYR A 141 1.92 5.73 17.99
CA TYR A 141 2.70 6.87 18.47
C TYR A 141 2.09 7.49 19.73
N THR A 142 0.74 7.47 19.86
CA THR A 142 0.04 7.97 21.04
C THR A 142 0.37 7.16 22.28
N LEU A 143 0.52 5.84 22.17
CA LEU A 143 0.96 4.98 23.26
C LEU A 143 2.27 5.48 23.84
N PHE A 144 3.27 5.65 23.00
CA PHE A 144 4.60 6.10 23.43
C PHE A 144 4.62 7.58 23.84
N PHE A 145 3.80 8.40 23.21
CA PHE A 145 3.60 9.80 23.57
C PHE A 145 3.11 9.94 25.02
N LEU A 146 2.05 9.21 25.37
CA LEU A 146 1.49 9.24 26.73
C LEU A 146 2.45 8.61 27.76
N LEU A 147 3.13 7.52 27.41
CA LEU A 147 4.16 6.92 28.26
C LEU A 147 5.28 7.93 28.54
N SER A 148 5.75 8.62 27.51
CA SER A 148 6.80 9.65 27.64
C SER A 148 6.34 10.81 28.53
N ALA A 149 5.13 11.35 28.31
CA ALA A 149 4.57 12.41 29.14
C ALA A 149 4.44 11.99 30.62
N ILE A 150 3.98 10.76 30.89
CA ILE A 150 3.86 10.21 32.25
C ILE A 150 5.24 10.10 32.91
N GLN A 151 6.25 9.57 32.21
CA GLN A 151 7.61 9.47 32.79
C GLN A 151 8.23 10.83 33.02
N TYR A 152 7.98 11.79 32.11
CA TYR A 152 8.46 13.15 32.26
C TYR A 152 7.87 13.83 33.51
N ILE A 153 6.56 13.73 33.76
CA ILE A 153 5.94 14.27 34.98
C ILE A 153 6.51 13.62 36.25
N LYS A 154 6.73 12.31 36.23
CA LYS A 154 7.36 11.62 37.37
C LYS A 154 8.78 12.12 37.59
N TYR A 155 9.56 12.32 36.51
CA TYR A 155 10.89 12.93 36.58
C TYR A 155 10.84 14.34 37.20
N LEU A 156 9.87 15.17 36.79
CA LEU A 156 9.70 16.49 37.35
C LEU A 156 9.47 16.52 38.87
N ARG A 157 8.88 15.44 39.42
CA ARG A 157 8.51 15.36 40.84
C ARG A 157 9.58 14.72 41.74
N ASP A 158 10.28 13.72 41.23
CA ASP A 158 11.24 12.94 42.02
C ASP A 158 12.71 13.15 41.61
N SER A 159 12.95 13.85 40.48
CA SER A 159 14.28 14.10 39.92
C SER A 159 15.10 12.85 39.61
N ASP A 160 14.43 11.68 39.42
CA ASP A 160 15.10 10.43 39.10
C ASP A 160 15.51 10.40 37.62
N VAL A 161 16.82 10.46 37.33
CA VAL A 161 17.42 10.47 36.00
C VAL A 161 17.03 9.26 35.17
N LYS A 162 16.73 8.10 35.78
CA LYS A 162 16.23 6.94 35.05
C LYS A 162 14.90 7.23 34.35
N ARG A 163 14.03 8.02 34.99
CA ARG A 163 12.76 8.44 34.38
C ARG A 163 12.97 9.34 33.18
N LEU A 164 14.00 10.22 33.21
CA LEU A 164 14.38 11.01 32.06
C LEU A 164 14.87 10.09 30.92
N GLY A 165 15.63 9.04 31.22
CA GLY A 165 16.03 8.01 30.27
C GLY A 165 14.82 7.32 29.64
N TYR A 166 13.82 6.88 30.43
CA TYR A 166 12.58 6.32 29.91
C TYR A 166 11.78 7.34 29.07
N THR A 167 11.75 8.61 29.48
CA THR A 167 11.14 9.68 28.70
C THR A 167 11.77 9.77 27.30
N ALA A 168 13.12 9.74 27.24
CA ALA A 168 13.83 9.79 25.95
C ALA A 168 13.58 8.55 25.09
N VAL A 169 13.57 7.37 25.66
CA VAL A 169 13.24 6.13 24.92
C VAL A 169 11.83 6.21 24.33
N PHE A 170 10.82 6.57 25.12
CA PHE A 170 9.44 6.68 24.64
C PHE A 170 9.25 7.84 23.66
N PHE A 171 10.00 8.92 23.79
CA PHE A 171 10.04 9.99 22.79
C PHE A 171 10.51 9.47 21.44
N LEU A 172 11.63 8.74 21.40
CA LEU A 172 12.17 8.16 20.17
C LEU A 172 11.22 7.13 19.57
N LEU A 173 10.64 6.25 20.37
CA LEU A 173 9.66 5.28 19.90
C LEU A 173 8.40 5.95 19.33
N SER A 174 7.94 7.07 19.93
CA SER A 174 6.84 7.87 19.40
C SER A 174 7.19 8.45 18.03
N CYS A 175 8.39 8.99 17.87
CA CYS A 175 8.87 9.54 16.59
C CYS A 175 9.07 8.45 15.52
N LEU A 176 9.55 7.26 15.89
CA LEU A 176 9.71 6.10 15.00
C LEU A 176 8.36 5.49 14.57
N ALA A 177 7.30 5.69 15.37
CA ALA A 177 5.94 5.27 15.01
C ALA A 177 5.25 6.29 14.10
N LYS A 178 5.41 7.59 14.36
CA LYS A 178 4.87 8.69 13.55
C LYS A 178 5.67 9.95 13.79
N GLY A 179 6.08 10.65 12.72
CA GLY A 179 6.88 11.89 12.83
C GLY A 179 6.29 12.95 13.76
N GLN A 180 4.97 12.94 13.98
CA GLN A 180 4.27 13.81 14.95
C GLN A 180 4.75 13.63 16.41
N GLY A 181 5.46 12.55 16.75
CA GLY A 181 6.09 12.37 18.06
C GLY A 181 6.98 13.52 18.50
N ILE A 182 7.54 14.30 17.55
CA ILE A 182 8.33 15.52 17.84
C ILE A 182 7.55 16.58 18.66
N LEU A 183 6.21 16.56 18.62
CA LEU A 183 5.35 17.45 19.39
C LEU A 183 5.44 17.23 20.91
N LEU A 184 6.02 16.13 21.36
CA LEU A 184 6.39 15.96 22.77
C LEU A 184 7.35 17.04 23.28
N LEU A 185 8.23 17.57 22.43
CA LEU A 185 9.16 18.62 22.85
C LEU A 185 8.43 19.87 23.38
N PRO A 186 7.53 20.53 22.64
CA PRO A 186 6.75 21.65 23.19
C PRO A 186 5.82 21.21 24.34
N VAL A 187 5.34 19.98 24.35
CA VAL A 187 4.52 19.44 25.45
C VAL A 187 5.33 19.37 26.76
N TYR A 188 6.62 19.07 26.73
CA TYR A 188 7.45 19.11 27.95
C TYR A 188 7.52 20.50 28.56
N PHE A 189 7.54 21.58 27.77
CA PHE A 189 7.46 22.95 28.30
C PHE A 189 6.10 23.23 28.96
N ILE A 190 5.01 22.73 28.38
CA ILE A 190 3.65 22.84 28.94
C ILE A 190 3.58 22.09 30.28
N LEU A 191 4.17 20.89 30.37
CA LEU A 191 4.25 20.08 31.60
C LEU A 191 5.12 20.77 32.66
N ASP A 192 6.26 21.38 32.27
CA ASP A 192 7.07 22.20 33.17
C ASP A 192 6.24 23.34 33.77
N TYR A 193 5.46 24.06 32.93
CA TYR A 193 4.60 25.13 33.41
C TYR A 193 3.52 24.63 34.35
N PHE A 194 2.91 23.51 34.05
CA PHE A 194 1.87 22.93 34.91
C PHE A 194 2.40 22.58 36.31
N GLU A 195 3.57 21.95 36.38
CA GLU A 195 4.20 21.54 37.67
C GLU A 195 4.86 22.72 38.42
N THR A 196 5.57 23.62 37.72
CA THR A 196 6.42 24.62 38.36
C THR A 196 5.88 26.05 38.23
N GLY A 197 4.93 26.30 37.37
CA GLY A 197 4.46 27.65 37.03
C GLY A 197 5.38 28.44 36.09
N LYS A 198 6.42 27.79 35.52
CA LYS A 198 7.39 28.41 34.60
C LYS A 198 7.48 27.59 33.32
N LEU A 199 7.22 28.20 32.15
CA LEU A 199 7.41 27.57 30.84
C LEU A 199 8.89 27.28 30.57
N PHE A 200 9.77 28.16 30.96
CA PHE A 200 11.20 28.04 30.72
C PHE A 200 11.94 27.89 32.06
N VAL A 201 12.39 26.66 32.35
CA VAL A 201 13.16 26.31 33.53
C VAL A 201 14.63 26.21 33.14
N LYS A 202 15.44 27.22 33.51
CA LYS A 202 16.85 27.34 33.07
C LYS A 202 17.70 26.08 33.36
N SER A 203 17.51 25.41 34.48
CA SER A 203 18.22 24.18 34.84
C SER A 203 17.91 22.97 33.94
N ARG A 204 16.85 23.04 33.12
CA ARG A 204 16.40 21.94 32.24
C ARG A 204 16.62 22.21 30.75
N TRP A 205 17.38 23.24 30.40
CA TRP A 205 17.65 23.58 29.00
C TRP A 205 18.46 22.51 28.28
N MET A 206 19.43 21.90 28.95
CA MET A 206 20.23 20.82 28.34
C MET A 206 19.38 19.59 27.99
N GLU A 207 18.40 19.23 28.83
CA GLU A 207 17.44 18.19 28.55
C GLU A 207 16.63 18.50 27.30
N LYS A 208 16.06 19.72 27.22
CA LYS A 208 15.30 20.20 26.06
C LYS A 208 16.15 20.25 24.80
N ALA A 209 17.42 20.64 24.90
CA ALA A 209 18.35 20.67 23.77
C ALA A 209 18.58 19.26 23.19
N GLY A 210 18.68 18.21 24.04
CA GLY A 210 18.78 16.84 23.60
C GLY A 210 17.53 16.38 22.82
N PHE A 211 16.34 16.68 23.35
CA PHE A 211 15.08 16.37 22.65
C PHE A 211 14.93 17.19 21.37
N ALA A 212 15.36 18.46 21.36
CA ALA A 212 15.33 19.30 20.17
C ALA A 212 16.25 18.77 19.06
N ALA A 213 17.47 18.34 19.43
CA ALA A 213 18.39 17.74 18.46
C ALA A 213 17.79 16.46 17.83
N ALA A 214 17.20 15.58 18.65
CA ALA A 214 16.51 14.41 18.14
C ALA A 214 15.31 14.78 17.26
N ALA A 215 14.48 15.75 17.66
CA ALA A 215 13.35 16.23 16.87
C ALA A 215 13.80 16.75 15.49
N LEU A 216 14.91 17.48 15.40
CA LEU A 216 15.45 17.99 14.13
C LEU A 216 15.87 16.86 13.19
N VAL A 217 16.42 15.75 13.72
CA VAL A 217 16.71 14.56 12.92
C VAL A 217 15.42 13.98 12.31
N PHE A 218 14.35 13.86 13.09
CA PHE A 218 13.08 13.34 12.57
C PHE A 218 12.39 14.30 11.59
N VAL A 219 12.54 15.62 11.77
CA VAL A 219 12.09 16.63 10.79
C VAL A 219 12.83 16.43 9.47
N TRP A 220 14.15 16.24 9.53
CA TRP A 220 14.98 15.99 8.33
C TRP A 220 14.60 14.68 7.64
N LEU A 221 14.45 13.57 8.39
CA LEU A 221 14.00 12.28 7.84
C LEU A 221 12.61 12.40 7.19
N GLY A 222 11.66 13.06 7.86
CA GLY A 222 10.33 13.27 7.31
C GLY A 222 10.31 14.12 6.05
N ARG A 223 11.15 15.15 5.97
CA ARG A 223 11.27 15.98 4.76
C ARG A 223 11.87 15.20 3.60
N ASN A 224 12.91 14.37 3.84
CA ASN A 224 13.47 13.53 2.80
C ASN A 224 12.46 12.51 2.29
N ALA A 225 11.74 11.82 3.19
CA ALA A 225 10.69 10.88 2.81
C ALA A 225 9.63 11.53 1.90
N GLN A 226 9.22 12.76 2.21
CA GLN A 226 8.23 13.49 1.41
C GLN A 226 8.77 13.93 0.05
N SER A 227 10.04 14.36 -0.03
CA SER A 227 10.64 14.81 -1.29
C SER A 227 10.86 13.66 -2.30
N GLU A 228 10.94 12.41 -1.83
CA GLU A 228 11.04 11.24 -2.70
C GLU A 228 9.68 10.80 -3.25
N ALA A 229 8.61 10.97 -2.47
CA ALA A 229 7.28 10.46 -2.81
C ALA A 229 6.37 11.48 -3.50
N TRP A 230 6.61 12.79 -3.32
CA TRP A 230 5.68 13.84 -3.74
C TRP A 230 6.42 15.01 -4.37
N ASP A 231 5.85 15.54 -5.45
CA ASP A 231 6.31 16.81 -6.03
C ASP A 231 5.95 17.96 -5.09
N LEU A 232 6.97 18.40 -4.32
CA LEU A 232 6.85 19.52 -3.39
C LEU A 232 6.81 20.83 -4.18
N GLY A 233 5.66 21.28 -4.60
CA GLY A 233 5.51 22.54 -5.34
C GLY A 233 4.14 22.73 -5.97
N ASN A 234 3.30 21.70 -5.97
CA ASN A 234 1.99 21.74 -6.61
C ASN A 234 0.81 21.85 -5.63
N ASN A 235 0.96 22.59 -4.51
CA ASN A 235 -0.21 22.90 -3.70
C ASN A 235 -1.07 23.91 -4.46
N PRO A 236 -2.32 23.58 -4.79
CA PRO A 236 -3.19 24.45 -5.60
C PRO A 236 -3.61 25.75 -4.89
N TYR A 237 -3.39 25.84 -3.56
CA TYR A 237 -3.76 27.01 -2.76
C TYR A 237 -2.55 27.85 -2.39
N GLU A 238 -2.68 29.17 -2.54
CA GLU A 238 -1.67 30.11 -2.09
C GLU A 238 -1.55 30.15 -0.54
N PHE A 239 -0.45 30.67 -0.04
CA PHE A 239 -0.21 30.74 1.42
C PHE A 239 -1.36 31.44 2.18
N GLY A 240 -1.91 32.52 1.64
CA GLY A 240 -3.04 33.24 2.26
C GLY A 240 -4.30 32.38 2.39
N GLU A 241 -4.60 31.61 1.36
CA GLU A 241 -5.74 30.69 1.33
C GLU A 241 -5.53 29.54 2.31
N ARG A 242 -4.34 28.93 2.30
CA ARG A 242 -3.98 27.88 3.27
C ARG A 242 -4.07 28.36 4.71
N PHE A 243 -3.67 29.62 4.97
CA PHE A 243 -3.78 30.22 6.29
C PHE A 243 -5.25 30.37 6.73
N ILE A 244 -6.15 30.82 5.84
CA ILE A 244 -7.58 30.97 6.12
C ILE A 244 -8.20 29.60 6.39
N LEU A 245 -7.95 28.61 5.51
CA LEU A 245 -8.44 27.25 5.64
C LEU A 245 -7.90 26.56 6.91
N GLY A 246 -6.63 26.77 7.23
CA GLY A 246 -6.01 26.26 8.46
C GLY A 246 -6.65 26.86 9.72
N CYS A 247 -6.94 28.16 9.72
CA CYS A 247 -7.69 28.80 10.82
C CYS A 247 -9.11 28.25 10.96
N TYR A 248 -9.79 27.99 9.84
CA TYR A 248 -11.11 27.35 9.84
C TYR A 248 -11.02 25.94 10.41
N ALA A 249 -10.10 25.10 9.92
CA ALA A 249 -9.89 23.74 10.41
C ALA A 249 -9.58 23.74 11.92
N PHE A 250 -8.75 24.67 12.42
CA PHE A 250 -8.46 24.82 13.83
C PHE A 250 -9.72 24.99 14.68
N VAL A 251 -10.64 25.84 14.22
CA VAL A 251 -11.92 26.08 14.92
C VAL A 251 -12.82 24.85 14.82
N MET A 252 -12.88 24.18 13.66
CA MET A 252 -13.68 22.99 13.47
C MET A 252 -13.23 21.82 14.35
N TYR A 253 -11.93 21.64 14.58
CA TYR A 253 -11.44 20.65 15.55
C TYR A 253 -11.92 20.93 16.98
N ILE A 254 -12.05 22.21 17.39
CA ILE A 254 -12.64 22.56 18.68
C ILE A 254 -14.13 22.23 18.69
N VAL A 255 -14.85 22.58 17.62
CA VAL A 255 -16.29 22.28 17.50
C VAL A 255 -16.52 20.77 17.56
N HIS A 256 -15.82 19.99 16.76
CA HIS A 256 -15.96 18.53 16.73
C HIS A 256 -15.57 17.86 18.06
N THR A 257 -14.67 18.45 18.85
CA THR A 257 -14.36 17.94 20.20
C THR A 257 -15.55 18.04 21.17
N PHE A 258 -16.39 19.05 21.04
CA PHE A 258 -17.53 19.22 21.94
C PHE A 258 -18.87 18.84 21.33
N ILE A 259 -18.99 18.96 20.02
CA ILE A 259 -20.19 18.68 19.22
C ILE A 259 -19.77 17.82 18.02
N PRO A 260 -19.59 16.50 18.23
CA PRO A 260 -19.11 15.59 17.18
C PRO A 260 -20.22 15.21 16.20
N ILE A 261 -20.71 16.20 15.46
CA ILE A 261 -21.75 16.08 14.43
C ILE A 261 -21.16 16.53 13.10
N GLY A 262 -21.55 15.88 12.00
CA GLY A 262 -21.03 16.20 10.68
C GLY A 262 -19.58 15.76 10.48
N LEU A 263 -19.13 14.74 11.23
CA LEU A 263 -17.85 14.08 10.99
C LEU A 263 -17.93 13.30 9.67
N SER A 264 -16.87 13.38 8.89
CA SER A 264 -16.77 12.67 7.62
C SER A 264 -15.45 11.93 7.54
N PRO A 265 -15.38 10.74 6.95
CA PRO A 265 -14.13 10.05 6.72
C PRO A 265 -13.11 10.86 5.91
N TYR A 266 -13.60 11.83 5.14
CA TYR A 266 -12.77 12.71 4.32
C TYR A 266 -13.42 14.10 4.21
N HIS A 267 -12.64 15.15 4.46
CA HIS A 267 -13.09 16.54 4.37
C HIS A 267 -12.39 17.24 3.18
N PRO A 268 -12.94 17.18 1.97
CA PRO A 268 -12.31 17.76 0.79
C PRO A 268 -12.11 19.26 0.92
N TYR A 269 -11.24 19.83 0.14
CA TYR A 269 -11.14 21.27 0.00
C TYR A 269 -12.45 21.86 -0.53
N PRO A 270 -12.84 23.07 -0.07
CA PRO A 270 -14.20 23.59 -0.26
C PRO A 270 -14.53 24.09 -1.67
N SER A 271 -13.53 24.23 -2.52
CA SER A 271 -13.69 24.83 -3.86
C SER A 271 -12.73 24.21 -4.87
N GLU A 272 -13.10 24.31 -6.14
CA GLU A 272 -12.17 23.99 -7.23
C GLU A 272 -10.94 24.88 -7.16
N ILE A 273 -9.82 24.34 -7.60
CA ILE A 273 -8.53 24.99 -7.63
C ILE A 273 -8.64 26.32 -8.41
N GLY A 274 -8.27 27.43 -7.77
CA GLY A 274 -8.33 28.76 -8.36
C GLY A 274 -9.67 29.51 -8.24
N SER A 275 -10.67 28.92 -7.55
CA SER A 275 -11.89 29.65 -7.19
C SER A 275 -11.75 30.37 -5.86
N GLU A 276 -12.53 31.47 -5.65
CA GLU A 276 -12.50 32.22 -4.40
C GLU A 276 -12.98 31.39 -3.21
N ILE A 277 -12.23 31.47 -2.10
CA ILE A 277 -12.62 30.81 -0.84
C ILE A 277 -13.92 31.45 -0.32
N GLY A 278 -14.94 30.64 -0.10
CA GLY A 278 -16.23 31.08 0.42
C GLY A 278 -16.12 31.85 1.75
N GLY A 279 -16.93 32.89 1.92
CA GLY A 279 -16.87 33.77 3.09
C GLY A 279 -16.98 33.09 4.45
N ILE A 280 -17.57 31.90 4.53
CA ILE A 280 -17.71 31.12 5.78
C ILE A 280 -16.36 30.73 6.38
N TYR A 281 -15.33 30.51 5.54
CA TYR A 281 -14.00 30.07 6.01
C TYR A 281 -13.25 31.17 6.79
N TYR A 282 -13.59 32.45 6.56
CA TYR A 282 -13.00 33.58 7.26
C TYR A 282 -13.42 33.65 8.75
N ILE A 283 -14.47 32.95 9.17
CA ILE A 283 -14.85 32.87 10.59
C ILE A 283 -13.75 32.21 11.43
N GLY A 284 -12.92 31.35 10.80
CA GLY A 284 -11.76 30.74 11.41
C GLY A 284 -10.77 31.76 11.97
N LEU A 285 -10.53 32.86 11.26
CA LEU A 285 -9.62 33.92 11.71
C LEU A 285 -10.11 34.53 13.03
N VAL A 286 -11.38 34.82 13.13
CA VAL A 286 -11.99 35.36 14.36
C VAL A 286 -11.88 34.36 15.50
N GLY A 287 -12.19 33.09 15.22
CA GLY A 287 -12.07 31.99 16.19
C GLY A 287 -10.65 31.82 16.74
N VAL A 288 -9.63 31.88 15.89
CA VAL A 288 -8.22 31.80 16.30
C VAL A 288 -7.83 33.01 17.16
N LEU A 289 -8.27 34.24 16.82
CA LEU A 289 -8.01 35.42 17.63
C LEU A 289 -8.65 35.30 19.03
N VAL A 290 -9.88 34.84 19.10
CA VAL A 290 -10.56 34.56 20.38
C VAL A 290 -9.79 33.49 21.18
N TYR A 291 -9.36 32.43 20.53
CA TYR A 291 -8.56 31.37 21.17
C TYR A 291 -7.24 31.89 21.73
N LEU A 292 -6.50 32.68 21.00
CA LEU A 292 -5.25 33.32 21.47
C LEU A 292 -5.51 34.26 22.66
N GLY A 293 -6.62 35.00 22.63
CA GLY A 293 -7.08 35.79 23.76
C GLY A 293 -7.34 34.94 25.01
N LEU A 294 -8.04 33.82 24.86
CA LEU A 294 -8.32 32.84 25.92
C LEU A 294 -7.03 32.20 26.44
N LEU A 295 -6.12 31.83 25.56
CA LEU A 295 -4.82 31.27 25.91
C LEU A 295 -4.01 32.24 26.78
N TYR A 296 -3.93 33.50 26.37
CA TYR A 296 -3.28 34.55 27.14
C TYR A 296 -3.95 34.83 28.49
N TRP A 297 -5.27 34.89 28.50
CA TRP A 297 -6.06 35.10 29.72
C TRP A 297 -5.86 33.99 30.73
N THR A 298 -5.93 32.69 30.25
CA THR A 298 -5.77 31.50 31.10
C THR A 298 -4.34 31.34 31.60
N PHE A 299 -3.32 31.75 30.84
CA PHE A 299 -1.92 31.75 31.28
C PHE A 299 -1.73 32.50 32.62
N LYS A 300 -2.48 33.57 32.82
CA LYS A 300 -2.37 34.38 34.05
C LYS A 300 -3.31 33.92 35.18
N ARG A 301 -4.33 33.13 34.86
CA ARG A 301 -5.44 32.84 35.79
C ARG A 301 -5.68 31.38 36.15
N SER A 302 -5.38 30.45 35.23
CA SER A 302 -5.68 29.06 35.45
C SER A 302 -4.66 28.15 34.77
N LYS A 303 -3.77 27.56 35.57
CA LYS A 303 -2.78 26.60 35.04
C LYS A 303 -3.43 25.45 34.26
N LEU A 304 -4.58 24.96 34.71
CA LEU A 304 -5.26 23.84 34.09
C LEU A 304 -5.83 24.20 32.71
N TRP A 305 -6.49 25.35 32.58
CA TRP A 305 -7.04 25.81 31.32
C TRP A 305 -5.92 26.20 30.33
N PHE A 306 -4.88 26.87 30.82
CA PHE A 306 -3.71 27.16 29.98
C PHE A 306 -3.05 25.86 29.49
N PHE A 307 -2.82 24.89 30.38
CA PHE A 307 -2.31 23.58 30.01
C PHE A 307 -3.14 22.94 28.90
N GLY A 308 -4.45 22.91 29.07
CA GLY A 308 -5.35 22.29 28.09
C GLY A 308 -5.35 22.99 26.74
N LEU A 309 -5.50 24.32 26.73
CA LEU A 309 -5.44 25.09 25.48
C LEU A 309 -4.08 24.97 24.79
N ALA A 310 -2.97 25.10 25.54
CA ALA A 310 -1.63 24.98 24.96
C ALA A 310 -1.38 23.57 24.42
N TRP A 311 -1.83 22.53 25.13
CA TRP A 311 -1.78 21.14 24.65
C TRP A 311 -2.52 20.96 23.33
N PHE A 312 -3.76 21.44 23.21
CA PHE A 312 -4.54 21.37 21.98
C PHE A 312 -3.83 22.08 20.83
N ALA A 313 -3.42 23.33 21.02
CA ALA A 313 -2.77 24.12 19.97
C ALA A 313 -1.49 23.46 19.45
N VAL A 314 -0.64 22.99 20.37
CA VAL A 314 0.63 22.32 20.01
C VAL A 314 0.39 21.06 19.20
N ASN A 315 -0.59 20.22 19.58
CA ASN A 315 -0.80 18.93 18.95
C ASN A 315 -1.59 19.02 17.63
N ILE A 316 -2.18 20.19 17.30
CA ILE A 316 -2.94 20.35 16.05
C ILE A 316 -2.22 21.23 15.01
N VAL A 317 -1.34 22.14 15.43
CA VAL A 317 -0.79 23.21 14.57
C VAL A 317 -0.09 22.69 13.30
N LEU A 318 0.65 21.60 13.39
CA LEU A 318 1.34 21.01 12.23
C LEU A 318 0.34 20.41 11.22
N MET A 319 -0.86 20.04 11.68
CA MET A 319 -1.88 19.39 10.86
C MET A 319 -2.81 20.38 10.15
N LEU A 320 -2.64 21.68 10.38
CA LEU A 320 -3.47 22.72 9.76
C LEU A 320 -3.09 23.02 8.31
N LYS A 321 -2.04 22.38 7.78
CA LYS A 321 -1.55 22.54 6.39
C LYS A 321 -1.26 23.99 5.96
N ILE A 322 -1.01 24.88 6.92
CA ILE A 322 -0.59 26.26 6.66
C ILE A 322 0.79 26.27 5.98
N LEU A 323 1.70 25.41 6.48
CA LEU A 323 2.97 25.13 5.82
C LEU A 323 2.71 24.12 4.70
N GLU A 324 3.50 24.21 3.65
CA GLU A 324 3.44 23.30 2.52
C GLU A 324 3.92 21.91 2.95
N VAL A 325 2.96 21.02 3.14
CA VAL A 325 3.20 19.63 3.47
C VAL A 325 2.27 18.79 2.60
N PRO A 326 2.77 17.77 1.91
CA PRO A 326 2.01 16.96 0.95
C PRO A 326 1.16 15.90 1.66
N PHE A 327 0.19 16.32 2.48
CA PHE A 327 -0.71 15.42 3.21
C PHE A 327 -2.11 15.36 2.57
N GLY A 328 -2.21 14.85 1.34
CA GLY A 328 -3.50 14.61 0.68
C GLY A 328 -4.34 15.87 0.38
N ASN A 329 -5.37 15.72 -0.43
CA ASN A 329 -6.22 16.82 -0.93
C ASN A 329 -7.46 17.06 -0.04
N TYR A 330 -7.26 17.27 1.27
CA TYR A 330 -8.33 17.55 2.24
C TYR A 330 -7.94 18.70 3.17
N VAL A 331 -8.95 19.46 3.65
CA VAL A 331 -8.72 20.61 4.54
C VAL A 331 -8.43 20.17 5.98
N MET A 332 -9.01 19.07 6.42
CA MET A 332 -8.85 18.51 7.76
C MET A 332 -9.12 17.00 7.75
N ALA A 333 -8.69 16.30 8.80
CA ALA A 333 -8.99 14.89 9.04
C ALA A 333 -9.20 14.66 10.53
N ASP A 334 -10.25 13.95 10.90
CA ASP A 334 -10.66 13.80 12.31
C ASP A 334 -9.59 13.13 13.17
N ARG A 335 -8.79 12.20 12.61
CA ARG A 335 -7.65 11.55 13.27
C ARG A 335 -6.61 12.50 13.85
N TYR A 336 -6.49 13.71 13.34
CA TYR A 336 -5.51 14.67 13.86
C TYR A 336 -5.91 15.25 15.22
N ALA A 337 -7.19 15.25 15.55
CA ALA A 337 -7.65 15.66 16.87
C ALA A 337 -7.42 14.62 17.98
N TYR A 338 -7.04 13.38 17.63
CA TYR A 338 -6.94 12.25 18.56
C TYR A 338 -6.16 12.54 19.87
N ILE A 339 -4.95 13.10 19.79
CA ILE A 339 -4.19 13.56 20.97
C ILE A 339 -4.61 14.98 21.37
N ALA A 340 -4.88 15.85 20.39
CA ALA A 340 -5.13 17.26 20.66
C ALA A 340 -6.37 17.48 21.54
N MET A 341 -7.46 16.74 21.29
CA MET A 341 -8.73 16.88 22.05
C MET A 341 -8.59 16.58 23.56
N ILE A 342 -7.54 15.83 23.99
CA ILE A 342 -7.23 15.62 25.41
C ILE A 342 -7.08 16.97 26.12
N GLY A 343 -6.43 17.95 25.45
CA GLY A 343 -6.23 19.27 25.99
C GLY A 343 -7.51 20.05 26.25
N LEU A 344 -8.53 19.85 25.42
CA LEU A 344 -9.84 20.53 25.58
C LEU A 344 -10.73 19.77 26.57
N LEU A 345 -10.77 18.44 26.49
CA LEU A 345 -11.60 17.62 27.35
C LEU A 345 -11.20 17.69 28.83
N LEU A 346 -9.90 17.69 29.12
CA LEU A 346 -9.38 17.65 30.49
C LEU A 346 -9.90 18.84 31.34
N PRO A 347 -9.64 20.12 31.01
CA PRO A 347 -10.09 21.25 31.82
C PRO A 347 -11.62 21.39 31.79
N ALA A 348 -12.29 21.11 30.67
CA ALA A 348 -13.74 21.21 30.54
C ALA A 348 -14.45 20.21 31.46
N ILE A 349 -14.04 18.95 31.43
CA ILE A 349 -14.62 17.87 32.24
C ILE A 349 -14.32 18.13 33.73
N HIS A 350 -13.08 18.48 34.08
CA HIS A 350 -12.73 18.80 35.48
C HIS A 350 -13.56 19.93 36.04
N THR A 351 -13.70 21.01 35.31
CA THR A 351 -14.55 22.18 35.73
C THR A 351 -16.02 21.80 35.82
N GLY A 352 -16.52 21.01 34.84
CA GLY A 352 -17.89 20.49 34.84
C GLY A 352 -18.18 19.58 36.04
N ILE A 353 -17.24 18.69 36.37
CA ILE A 353 -17.35 17.81 37.56
C ILE A 353 -17.37 18.66 38.83
N ALA A 354 -16.52 19.65 38.99
CA ALA A 354 -16.53 20.52 40.16
C ALA A 354 -17.85 21.27 40.31
N PHE A 355 -18.41 21.81 39.22
CA PHE A 355 -19.69 22.51 39.18
C PHE A 355 -20.85 21.57 39.55
N LEU A 356 -20.92 20.38 38.98
CA LEU A 356 -21.99 19.41 39.25
C LEU A 356 -21.90 18.85 40.65
N LYS A 357 -20.71 18.56 41.16
CA LYS A 357 -20.48 18.04 42.52
C LYS A 357 -20.94 19.02 43.60
N ALA A 358 -20.81 20.33 43.32
CA ALA A 358 -21.34 21.36 44.24
C ALA A 358 -22.90 21.31 44.40
N LYS A 359 -23.63 20.76 43.41
CA LYS A 359 -25.06 20.60 43.41
C LYS A 359 -25.51 19.22 43.96
N ASN A 360 -24.85 18.15 43.51
CA ASN A 360 -25.11 16.78 43.92
C ASN A 360 -23.86 15.91 43.72
N ALA A 361 -23.49 15.15 44.76
CA ALA A 361 -22.26 14.34 44.74
C ALA A 361 -22.27 13.23 43.66
N LYS A 362 -23.43 12.74 43.22
CA LYS A 362 -23.55 11.71 42.16
C LYS A 362 -23.77 12.30 40.77
N ALA A 363 -24.14 13.57 40.65
CA ALA A 363 -24.46 14.20 39.37
C ALA A 363 -23.31 14.12 38.36
N PRO A 364 -22.02 14.28 38.72
CA PRO A 364 -20.92 14.16 37.77
C PRO A 364 -20.84 12.78 37.12
N LEU A 365 -21.02 11.71 37.92
CA LEU A 365 -20.97 10.35 37.38
C LEU A 365 -22.13 10.09 36.40
N TYR A 366 -23.36 10.52 36.76
CA TYR A 366 -24.51 10.35 35.88
C TYR A 366 -24.35 11.15 34.57
N ALA A 367 -23.85 12.39 34.65
CA ALA A 367 -23.55 13.20 33.47
C ALA A 367 -22.47 12.55 32.58
N THR A 368 -21.37 12.03 33.18
CA THR A 368 -20.33 11.31 32.44
C THR A 368 -20.91 10.10 31.71
N VAL A 369 -21.71 9.27 32.38
CA VAL A 369 -22.34 8.09 31.78
C VAL A 369 -23.29 8.49 30.65
N ALA A 370 -24.12 9.51 30.88
CA ALA A 370 -25.07 9.99 29.87
C ALA A 370 -24.34 10.48 28.59
N ILE A 371 -23.28 11.29 28.73
CA ILE A 371 -22.49 11.76 27.61
C ILE A 371 -21.75 10.57 26.93
N ALA A 372 -21.21 9.63 27.71
CA ALA A 372 -20.57 8.43 27.18
C ALA A 372 -21.52 7.55 26.36
N LEU A 373 -22.79 7.45 26.76
CA LEU A 373 -23.80 6.71 25.97
C LEU A 373 -24.11 7.42 24.65
N VAL A 374 -24.23 8.75 24.65
CA VAL A 374 -24.43 9.54 23.43
C VAL A 374 -23.21 9.42 22.52
N PHE A 375 -22.01 9.62 23.05
CA PHE A 375 -20.79 9.46 22.26
C PHE A 375 -20.62 8.03 21.76
N GLY A 376 -20.88 7.02 22.57
CA GLY A 376 -20.84 5.61 22.16
C GLY A 376 -21.80 5.29 21.03
N TRP A 377 -23.02 5.87 21.05
CA TRP A 377 -23.98 5.73 19.94
C TRP A 377 -23.47 6.39 18.66
N LEU A 378 -22.96 7.63 18.74
CA LEU A 378 -22.35 8.33 17.60
C LEU A 378 -21.11 7.60 17.07
N THR A 379 -20.29 7.08 17.97
CA THR A 379 -19.10 6.30 17.62
C THR A 379 -19.46 5.04 16.84
N ARG A 380 -20.54 4.35 17.24
CA ARG A 380 -21.05 3.19 16.49
C ARG A 380 -21.47 3.56 15.07
N SER A 381 -22.14 4.69 14.91
CA SER A 381 -22.50 5.23 13.59
C SER A 381 -21.25 5.61 12.77
N GLN A 382 -20.21 6.16 13.42
CA GLN A 382 -18.97 6.47 12.72
C GLN A 382 -18.17 5.23 12.31
N ILE A 383 -18.18 4.17 13.13
CA ILE A 383 -17.49 2.90 12.79
C ILE A 383 -18.05 2.33 11.50
N SER A 384 -19.36 2.42 11.25
CA SER A 384 -19.95 1.85 10.03
C SER A 384 -19.42 2.46 8.73
N TYR A 385 -18.93 3.70 8.74
CA TYR A 385 -18.26 4.29 7.58
C TYR A 385 -16.89 3.63 7.25
N TRP A 386 -16.30 2.92 8.22
CA TRP A 386 -14.99 2.27 8.06
C TRP A 386 -15.09 0.75 7.84
N GLU A 387 -16.31 0.23 7.62
CA GLU A 387 -16.55 -1.21 7.43
C GLU A 387 -16.17 -1.67 6.01
N SER A 388 -16.38 -0.83 4.98
CA SER A 388 -16.06 -1.15 3.59
C SER A 388 -15.75 0.11 2.78
N SER A 389 -15.13 -0.04 1.61
CA SER A 389 -14.87 1.07 0.68
C SER A 389 -16.14 1.80 0.26
N MET A 390 -17.24 1.07 0.02
CA MET A 390 -18.53 1.67 -0.32
C MET A 390 -19.09 2.47 0.85
N ALA A 391 -19.02 1.95 2.07
CA ALA A 391 -19.48 2.66 3.26
C ALA A 391 -18.67 3.93 3.51
N LEU A 392 -17.34 3.85 3.35
CA LEU A 392 -16.42 4.97 3.50
C LEU A 392 -16.78 6.12 2.55
N TRP A 393 -16.77 5.85 1.26
CA TRP A 393 -16.99 6.89 0.25
C TRP A 393 -18.45 7.30 0.14
N GLY A 394 -19.39 6.39 0.46
CA GLY A 394 -20.82 6.71 0.65
C GLY A 394 -21.01 7.74 1.75
N GLY A 395 -20.36 7.56 2.90
CA GLY A 395 -20.36 8.54 4.00
C GLY A 395 -19.77 9.90 3.61
N VAL A 396 -18.73 9.91 2.76
CA VAL A 396 -18.21 11.17 2.20
C VAL A 396 -19.28 11.83 1.30
N LEU A 397 -19.94 11.07 0.44
CA LEU A 397 -20.97 11.58 -0.49
C LEU A 397 -22.25 12.04 0.23
N GLU A 398 -22.55 11.56 1.42
CA GLU A 398 -23.63 12.10 2.26
C GLU A 398 -23.36 13.55 2.66
N HIS A 399 -22.10 13.89 2.96
CA HIS A 399 -21.67 15.23 3.39
C HIS A 399 -21.28 16.12 2.22
N TYR A 400 -20.70 15.53 1.17
CA TYR A 400 -20.13 16.22 0.00
C TYR A 400 -20.66 15.58 -1.30
N PRO A 401 -21.97 15.76 -1.62
CA PRO A 401 -22.64 15.03 -2.69
C PRO A 401 -22.06 15.26 -4.09
N ASN A 402 -21.32 16.33 -4.29
CA ASN A 402 -20.70 16.70 -5.58
C ASN A 402 -19.17 16.47 -5.59
N TYR A 403 -18.62 15.73 -4.63
CA TYR A 403 -17.20 15.46 -4.61
C TYR A 403 -16.87 14.29 -5.54
N THR A 404 -16.30 14.61 -6.70
CA THR A 404 -16.04 13.68 -7.81
C THR A 404 -15.16 12.51 -7.42
N ASN A 405 -14.08 12.77 -6.65
CA ASN A 405 -13.19 11.71 -6.23
C ASN A 405 -13.90 10.68 -5.34
N ALA A 406 -14.79 11.10 -4.42
CA ALA A 406 -15.57 10.17 -3.61
C ALA A 406 -16.52 9.32 -4.47
N ALA A 407 -17.14 9.91 -5.50
CA ALA A 407 -17.98 9.16 -6.42
C ALA A 407 -17.19 8.12 -7.21
N ASN A 408 -15.99 8.47 -7.67
CA ASN A 408 -15.08 7.54 -8.34
C ASN A 408 -14.63 6.40 -7.41
N MET A 409 -14.18 6.73 -6.20
CA MET A 409 -13.73 5.74 -5.23
C MET A 409 -14.85 4.83 -4.73
N TYR A 410 -16.08 5.37 -4.60
CA TYR A 410 -17.27 4.57 -4.31
C TYR A 410 -17.54 3.56 -5.44
N ALA A 411 -17.51 4.04 -6.71
CA ALA A 411 -17.71 3.17 -7.86
C ALA A 411 -16.66 2.06 -7.95
N LEU A 412 -15.38 2.40 -7.72
CA LEU A 412 -14.30 1.41 -7.67
C LEU A 412 -14.47 0.40 -6.51
N GLY A 413 -14.94 0.87 -5.35
CA GLY A 413 -15.30 0.00 -4.22
C GLY A 413 -16.43 -0.97 -4.58
N ALA A 414 -17.46 -0.49 -5.26
CA ALA A 414 -18.58 -1.32 -5.73
C ALA A 414 -18.11 -2.34 -6.79
N VAL A 415 -17.22 -1.97 -7.70
CA VAL A 415 -16.59 -2.90 -8.66
C VAL A 415 -15.84 -4.01 -7.91
N ALA A 416 -15.03 -3.65 -6.91
CA ALA A 416 -14.27 -4.61 -6.12
C ALA A 416 -15.16 -5.57 -5.32
N ALA A 417 -16.31 -5.08 -4.82
CA ALA A 417 -17.32 -5.87 -4.12
C ALA A 417 -18.18 -6.74 -5.08
N GLY A 418 -18.07 -6.56 -6.41
CA GLY A 418 -18.90 -7.23 -7.39
C GLY A 418 -20.31 -6.65 -7.56
N GLU A 419 -20.59 -5.50 -6.94
CA GLU A 419 -21.87 -4.77 -7.00
C GLU A 419 -21.95 -3.92 -8.27
N ASN A 420 -21.97 -4.61 -9.42
CA ASN A 420 -21.80 -4.00 -10.75
C ASN A 420 -22.89 -2.95 -11.07
N GLN A 421 -24.13 -3.17 -10.61
CA GLN A 421 -25.23 -2.23 -10.84
C GLN A 421 -25.00 -0.92 -10.08
N GLU A 422 -24.62 -1.00 -8.82
CA GLU A 422 -24.28 0.16 -7.99
C GLU A 422 -23.06 0.91 -8.53
N ALA A 423 -22.08 0.17 -9.05
CA ALA A 423 -20.91 0.77 -9.70
C ALA A 423 -21.31 1.60 -10.94
N LEU A 424 -22.20 1.06 -11.80
CA LEU A 424 -22.69 1.80 -12.96
C LEU A 424 -23.49 3.05 -12.56
N GLU A 425 -24.37 2.95 -11.55
CA GLU A 425 -25.12 4.10 -11.02
C GLU A 425 -24.19 5.18 -10.43
N ALA A 426 -23.12 4.75 -9.76
CA ALA A 426 -22.09 5.68 -9.26
C ALA A 426 -21.32 6.38 -10.39
N PHE A 427 -20.99 5.68 -11.48
CA PHE A 427 -20.39 6.29 -12.67
C PHE A 427 -21.39 7.21 -13.41
N ASP A 428 -22.69 6.89 -13.43
CA ASP A 428 -23.72 7.78 -13.98
C ASP A 428 -23.84 9.07 -13.16
N ARG A 429 -23.76 8.97 -11.83
CA ARG A 429 -23.70 10.16 -10.95
C ARG A 429 -22.43 10.96 -11.21
N MET A 430 -21.29 10.31 -11.36
CA MET A 430 -20.03 10.99 -11.67
C MET A 430 -20.09 11.74 -13.00
N GLU A 431 -20.73 11.17 -14.04
CA GLU A 431 -20.97 11.83 -15.33
C GLU A 431 -21.85 13.09 -15.19
N GLN A 432 -22.77 13.10 -14.19
CA GLN A 432 -23.62 14.28 -13.94
C GLN A 432 -22.88 15.41 -13.22
N ILE A 433 -22.00 15.09 -12.28
CA ILE A 433 -21.29 16.09 -11.44
C ILE A 433 -19.98 16.55 -12.06
N ALA A 434 -19.33 15.73 -12.89
CA ALA A 434 -18.07 16.02 -13.56
C ALA A 434 -18.06 15.42 -14.99
N PRO A 435 -18.88 15.96 -15.90
CA PRO A 435 -18.98 15.45 -17.27
C PRO A 435 -17.66 15.57 -18.06
N GLU A 436 -16.72 16.38 -17.58
CA GLU A 436 -15.37 16.54 -18.13
C GLU A 436 -14.35 15.51 -17.62
N SER A 437 -14.68 14.69 -16.62
CA SER A 437 -13.75 13.73 -16.08
C SER A 437 -13.43 12.60 -17.07
N GLY A 438 -12.17 12.51 -17.47
CA GLY A 438 -11.64 11.40 -18.25
C GLY A 438 -11.42 10.16 -17.38
N GLU A 439 -11.02 10.35 -16.11
CA GLU A 439 -10.81 9.25 -15.18
C GLU A 439 -12.09 8.46 -14.90
N GLY A 440 -13.22 9.14 -14.66
CA GLY A 440 -14.50 8.46 -14.47
C GLY A 440 -14.93 7.69 -15.72
N ALA A 441 -14.73 8.29 -16.89
CA ALA A 441 -15.04 7.67 -18.17
C ALA A 441 -14.21 6.40 -18.41
N ILE A 442 -12.90 6.43 -18.16
CA ILE A 442 -12.03 5.25 -18.39
C ILE A 442 -12.31 4.14 -17.37
N ASN A 443 -12.59 4.45 -16.11
CA ASN A 443 -12.93 3.47 -15.09
C ASN A 443 -14.26 2.78 -15.40
N ARG A 444 -15.28 3.54 -15.88
CA ARG A 444 -16.52 2.98 -16.42
C ARG A 444 -16.27 2.05 -17.60
N ALA A 445 -15.40 2.43 -18.51
CA ALA A 445 -15.04 1.58 -19.66
C ALA A 445 -14.43 0.25 -19.20
N VAL A 446 -13.60 0.24 -18.17
CA VAL A 446 -13.02 -0.99 -17.57
C VAL A 446 -14.14 -1.90 -17.05
N LEU A 447 -15.11 -1.38 -16.31
CA LEU A 447 -16.24 -2.14 -15.81
C LEU A 447 -17.09 -2.71 -16.96
N LEU A 448 -17.41 -1.91 -17.97
CA LEU A 448 -18.19 -2.37 -19.14
C LEU A 448 -17.48 -3.48 -19.93
N GLU A 449 -16.15 -3.42 -20.03
CA GLU A 449 -15.36 -4.51 -20.62
C GLU A 449 -15.47 -5.81 -19.81
N GLN A 450 -15.42 -5.73 -18.46
CA GLN A 450 -15.63 -6.87 -17.57
C GLN A 450 -17.03 -7.46 -17.70
N LEU A 451 -18.03 -6.61 -17.93
CA LEU A 451 -19.42 -6.99 -18.16
C LEU A 451 -19.69 -7.51 -19.60
N SER A 452 -18.65 -7.70 -20.39
CA SER A 452 -18.74 -8.16 -21.79
C SER A 452 -19.54 -7.22 -22.70
N GLN A 453 -19.42 -5.90 -22.46
CA GLN A 453 -20.03 -4.83 -23.26
C GLN A 453 -18.95 -4.01 -24.00
N PRO A 454 -18.19 -4.62 -24.94
CA PRO A 454 -16.99 -4.03 -25.52
C PRO A 454 -17.24 -2.78 -26.39
N GLU A 455 -18.38 -2.68 -27.05
CA GLU A 455 -18.71 -1.53 -27.92
C GLU A 455 -19.03 -0.28 -27.09
N GLU A 456 -19.77 -0.48 -25.99
CA GLU A 456 -20.06 0.61 -25.06
C GLU A 456 -18.78 1.05 -24.33
N ALA A 457 -17.95 0.09 -23.90
CA ALA A 457 -16.64 0.38 -23.30
C ALA A 457 -15.79 1.26 -24.22
N MET A 458 -15.70 0.96 -25.52
CA MET A 458 -14.95 1.79 -26.47
C MET A 458 -15.51 3.21 -26.64
N THR A 459 -16.81 3.37 -26.47
CA THR A 459 -17.42 4.71 -26.50
C THR A 459 -16.93 5.55 -25.31
N TRP A 460 -16.83 4.94 -24.13
CA TRP A 460 -16.31 5.60 -22.93
C TRP A 460 -14.79 5.82 -22.98
N VAL A 461 -14.03 4.90 -23.59
CA VAL A 461 -12.59 5.13 -23.85
C VAL A 461 -12.37 6.37 -24.72
N ARG A 462 -13.16 6.54 -25.79
CA ARG A 462 -13.07 7.75 -26.65
C ARG A 462 -13.39 9.01 -25.87
N LYS A 463 -14.47 9.01 -25.08
CA LYS A 463 -14.81 10.14 -24.21
C LYS A 463 -13.67 10.47 -23.23
N ALA A 464 -13.06 9.45 -22.60
CA ALA A 464 -11.95 9.66 -21.70
C ALA A 464 -10.76 10.33 -22.39
N MET A 465 -10.39 9.86 -23.57
CA MET A 465 -9.31 10.42 -24.38
C MET A 465 -9.60 11.84 -24.92
N GLU A 466 -10.87 12.17 -25.17
CA GLU A 466 -11.29 13.51 -25.60
C GLU A 466 -11.25 14.51 -24.44
N ARG A 467 -11.62 14.07 -23.24
CA ARG A 467 -11.71 14.91 -22.04
C ARG A 467 -10.35 15.18 -21.41
N GLU A 468 -9.58 14.13 -21.19
CA GLU A 468 -8.29 14.19 -20.51
C GLU A 468 -7.21 13.42 -21.29
N PRO A 469 -6.75 13.94 -22.45
CA PRO A 469 -5.82 13.23 -23.34
C PRO A 469 -4.40 13.08 -22.77
N GLU A 470 -4.12 13.70 -21.65
CA GLU A 470 -2.82 13.66 -20.96
C GLU A 470 -2.91 13.07 -19.54
N SER A 471 -4.08 12.65 -19.10
CA SER A 471 -4.26 12.03 -17.79
C SER A 471 -3.47 10.73 -17.68
N GLU A 472 -2.71 10.60 -16.59
CA GLU A 472 -1.94 9.40 -16.28
C GLU A 472 -2.84 8.16 -16.23
N VAL A 473 -4.00 8.26 -15.56
CA VAL A 473 -4.99 7.17 -15.43
C VAL A 473 -5.58 6.77 -16.78
N VAL A 474 -5.87 7.75 -17.65
CA VAL A 474 -6.40 7.46 -18.99
C VAL A 474 -5.33 6.80 -19.86
N LEU A 475 -4.10 7.33 -19.86
CA LEU A 475 -3.00 6.82 -20.66
C LEU A 475 -2.45 5.47 -20.19
N SER A 476 -2.66 5.08 -18.93
CA SER A 476 -2.31 3.74 -18.45
C SER A 476 -3.28 2.67 -18.97
N LYS A 477 -4.56 3.01 -19.18
CA LYS A 477 -5.62 2.05 -19.49
C LYS A 477 -6.07 2.06 -20.94
N ALA A 478 -6.25 3.23 -21.56
CA ALA A 478 -6.79 3.36 -22.92
C ALA A 478 -6.02 2.55 -23.99
N PRO A 479 -4.67 2.49 -24.00
CA PRO A 479 -3.94 1.70 -24.99
C PRO A 479 -4.31 0.22 -24.98
N LEU A 480 -4.64 -0.35 -23.81
CA LEU A 480 -5.02 -1.76 -23.68
C LEU A 480 -6.34 -2.08 -24.38
N PHE A 481 -7.30 -1.14 -24.40
CA PHE A 481 -8.55 -1.28 -25.14
C PHE A 481 -8.32 -1.30 -26.67
N TYR A 482 -7.42 -0.46 -27.16
CA TYR A 482 -7.04 -0.45 -28.57
C TYR A 482 -6.30 -1.72 -28.96
N LEU A 483 -5.36 -2.23 -28.14
CA LEU A 483 -4.66 -3.49 -28.37
C LEU A 483 -5.61 -4.69 -28.49
N ARG A 484 -6.56 -4.81 -27.57
CA ARG A 484 -7.56 -5.90 -27.58
C ARG A 484 -8.42 -5.90 -28.85
N ARG A 485 -8.53 -4.78 -29.53
CA ARG A 485 -9.32 -4.62 -30.77
C ARG A 485 -8.46 -4.59 -32.04
N GLY A 486 -7.20 -4.94 -31.92
CA GLY A 486 -6.26 -4.97 -33.05
C GLY A 486 -5.89 -3.61 -33.62
N LYS A 487 -6.24 -2.51 -32.92
CA LYS A 487 -5.90 -1.13 -33.30
C LYS A 487 -4.51 -0.76 -32.80
N LEU A 488 -3.51 -1.39 -33.42
CA LEU A 488 -2.13 -1.36 -32.93
C LEU A 488 -1.49 0.03 -33.01
N GLU A 489 -1.77 0.79 -34.08
CA GLU A 489 -1.18 2.12 -34.27
C GLU A 489 -1.73 3.13 -33.23
N GLU A 490 -3.04 3.11 -32.98
CA GLU A 490 -3.65 3.95 -31.97
C GLU A 490 -3.12 3.60 -30.58
N ALA A 491 -3.04 2.29 -30.27
CA ALA A 491 -2.49 1.82 -29.01
C ALA A 491 -1.03 2.28 -28.80
N PHE A 492 -0.21 2.11 -29.82
CA PHE A 492 1.19 2.53 -29.79
C PHE A 492 1.36 4.03 -29.55
N ASN A 493 0.61 4.86 -30.32
CA ASN A 493 0.72 6.30 -30.22
C ASN A 493 0.31 6.80 -28.82
N GLN A 494 -0.77 6.25 -28.25
CA GLN A 494 -1.22 6.63 -26.91
C GLN A 494 -0.27 6.14 -25.81
N ALA A 495 0.18 4.89 -25.88
CA ALA A 495 1.11 4.35 -24.91
C ALA A 495 2.47 5.06 -24.95
N LYS A 496 2.96 5.42 -26.15
CA LYS A 496 4.19 6.20 -26.32
C LYS A 496 4.04 7.59 -25.69
N LYS A 497 2.94 8.30 -25.99
CA LYS A 497 2.64 9.60 -25.36
C LYS A 497 2.62 9.48 -23.84
N GLY A 498 1.97 8.44 -23.29
CA GLY A 498 1.94 8.19 -21.86
C GLY A 498 3.33 7.99 -21.28
N HIS A 499 4.16 7.19 -21.92
CA HIS A 499 5.53 6.93 -21.45
C HIS A 499 6.44 8.17 -21.52
N GLU A 500 6.26 9.03 -22.51
CA GLU A 500 6.97 10.31 -22.62
C GLU A 500 6.57 11.29 -21.50
N LEU A 501 5.29 11.33 -21.10
CA LEU A 501 4.78 12.21 -20.04
C LEU A 501 5.05 11.64 -18.64
N TYR A 502 4.96 10.32 -18.45
CA TYR A 502 5.05 9.62 -17.17
C TYR A 502 6.08 8.47 -17.23
N PRO A 503 7.37 8.79 -17.40
CA PRO A 503 8.42 7.78 -17.63
C PRO A 503 8.65 6.84 -16.44
N ASN A 504 8.19 7.20 -15.24
CA ASN A 504 8.34 6.40 -14.02
C ASN A 504 7.10 5.56 -13.68
N ASN A 505 6.03 5.63 -14.50
CA ASN A 505 4.82 4.83 -14.25
C ASN A 505 4.94 3.46 -14.92
N VAL A 506 4.94 2.41 -14.08
CA VAL A 506 5.11 1.01 -14.52
C VAL A 506 3.95 0.51 -15.38
N GLU A 507 2.70 0.89 -15.08
CA GLU A 507 1.53 0.47 -15.86
C GLU A 507 1.57 1.03 -17.29
N ILE A 508 1.95 2.30 -17.43
CA ILE A 508 2.14 2.97 -18.72
C ILE A 508 3.31 2.33 -19.47
N ALA A 509 4.43 2.06 -18.79
CA ALA A 509 5.58 1.36 -19.37
C ALA A 509 5.19 -0.04 -19.89
N MET A 510 4.41 -0.80 -19.12
CA MET A 510 3.89 -2.09 -19.56
C MET A 510 2.92 -1.98 -20.75
N ALA A 511 2.05 -0.96 -20.79
CA ALA A 511 1.17 -0.72 -21.92
C ALA A 511 1.98 -0.38 -23.19
N TYR A 512 3.04 0.42 -23.05
CA TYR A 512 3.94 0.77 -24.14
C TYR A 512 4.74 -0.45 -24.63
N ALA A 513 5.28 -1.25 -23.71
CA ALA A 513 5.99 -2.49 -24.05
C ALA A 513 5.09 -3.50 -24.79
N ARG A 514 3.82 -3.63 -24.39
CA ARG A 514 2.83 -4.46 -25.12
C ARG A 514 2.58 -3.94 -26.53
N ALA A 515 2.45 -2.63 -26.70
CA ALA A 515 2.26 -2.02 -28.03
C ALA A 515 3.49 -2.20 -28.90
N LEU A 516 4.70 -2.02 -28.38
CA LEU A 516 5.98 -2.31 -29.05
C LEU A 516 6.09 -3.79 -29.45
N GLY A 517 5.74 -4.70 -28.55
CA GLY A 517 5.72 -6.14 -28.81
C GLY A 517 4.74 -6.49 -29.94
N GLY A 518 3.56 -5.86 -29.98
CA GLY A 518 2.60 -5.97 -31.07
C GLY A 518 3.15 -5.49 -32.43
N LYS A 519 4.01 -4.46 -32.43
CA LYS A 519 4.74 -3.98 -33.61
C LYS A 519 6.00 -4.79 -33.92
N GLU A 520 6.26 -5.87 -33.19
CA GLU A 520 7.45 -6.72 -33.30
C GLU A 520 8.77 -6.01 -32.95
N ASN A 521 8.70 -4.85 -32.29
CA ASN A 521 9.88 -4.14 -31.78
C ASN A 521 10.27 -4.65 -30.39
N PHE A 522 10.64 -5.94 -30.34
CA PHE A 522 10.88 -6.67 -29.08
C PHE A 522 12.05 -6.11 -28.27
N SER A 523 13.11 -5.63 -28.93
CA SER A 523 14.31 -5.10 -28.25
C SER A 523 13.99 -3.85 -27.44
N GLU A 524 13.20 -2.93 -28.01
CA GLU A 524 12.78 -1.70 -27.31
C GLU A 524 11.77 -2.02 -26.22
N ALA A 525 10.83 -2.95 -26.46
CA ALA A 525 9.87 -3.40 -25.47
C ALA A 525 10.58 -3.95 -24.20
N LEU A 526 11.62 -4.76 -24.38
CA LEU A 526 12.41 -5.29 -23.27
C LEU A 526 13.22 -4.20 -22.57
N ALA A 527 13.80 -3.26 -23.32
CA ALA A 527 14.53 -2.13 -22.73
C ALA A 527 13.66 -1.25 -21.83
N VAL A 528 12.40 -0.99 -22.23
CA VAL A 528 11.42 -0.25 -21.40
C VAL A 528 11.15 -0.98 -20.08
N LEU A 529 10.96 -2.30 -20.11
CA LEU A 529 10.65 -3.08 -18.91
C LEU A 529 11.86 -3.31 -17.99
N GLN A 530 13.09 -3.23 -18.51
CA GLN A 530 14.31 -3.33 -17.70
C GLN A 530 14.47 -2.20 -16.67
N ALA A 531 13.76 -1.09 -16.85
CA ALA A 531 13.73 0.00 -15.87
C ALA A 531 12.98 -0.40 -14.56
N TYR A 532 12.23 -1.51 -14.57
CA TYR A 532 11.41 -1.97 -13.45
C TYR A 532 11.74 -3.40 -13.01
N PRO A 533 12.99 -3.67 -12.56
CA PRO A 533 13.45 -5.02 -12.25
C PRO A 533 12.76 -5.64 -11.02
N ASN A 534 12.17 -4.82 -10.16
CA ASN A 534 11.52 -5.22 -8.92
C ASN A 534 9.98 -5.34 -9.06
N ASP A 535 9.42 -5.05 -10.24
CA ASP A 535 7.99 -5.20 -10.49
C ASP A 535 7.70 -6.56 -11.14
N GLU A 536 6.99 -7.43 -10.42
CA GLU A 536 6.72 -8.81 -10.86
C GLU A 536 5.93 -8.86 -12.17
N MET A 537 4.98 -7.94 -12.40
CA MET A 537 4.18 -7.90 -13.62
C MET A 537 5.02 -7.45 -14.81
N ALA A 538 5.90 -6.46 -14.62
CA ALA A 538 6.83 -6.01 -15.65
C ALA A 538 7.82 -7.12 -16.02
N VAL A 539 8.40 -7.82 -15.03
CA VAL A 539 9.30 -8.96 -15.22
C VAL A 539 8.57 -10.12 -15.93
N SER A 540 7.34 -10.44 -15.52
CA SER A 540 6.53 -11.47 -16.17
C SER A 540 6.24 -11.12 -17.64
N LEU A 541 5.86 -9.87 -17.91
CA LEU A 541 5.63 -9.38 -19.26
C LEU A 541 6.90 -9.43 -20.12
N ALA A 542 8.05 -9.06 -19.56
CA ALA A 542 9.34 -9.14 -20.25
C ALA A 542 9.65 -10.59 -20.66
N ARG A 543 9.42 -11.57 -19.79
CA ARG A 543 9.58 -13.00 -20.12
C ARG A 543 8.65 -13.44 -21.25
N GLN A 544 7.40 -13.00 -21.24
CA GLN A 544 6.43 -13.31 -22.31
C GLN A 544 6.88 -12.73 -23.65
N ILE A 545 7.28 -11.47 -23.67
CA ILE A 545 7.80 -10.78 -24.87
C ILE A 545 9.04 -11.49 -25.39
N GLN A 546 10.00 -11.87 -24.53
CA GLN A 546 11.20 -12.61 -24.91
C GLN A 546 10.87 -13.98 -25.53
N GLN A 547 9.89 -14.70 -24.99
CA GLN A 547 9.44 -15.97 -25.56
C GLN A 547 8.88 -15.80 -26.97
N VAL A 548 8.03 -14.80 -27.19
CA VAL A 548 7.47 -14.48 -28.50
C VAL A 548 8.57 -14.07 -29.49
N ALA A 549 9.53 -13.25 -29.05
CA ALA A 549 10.67 -12.85 -29.87
C ALA A 549 11.51 -14.06 -30.33
N ASN A 550 11.83 -14.97 -29.38
CA ASN A 550 12.57 -16.20 -29.70
C ASN A 550 11.82 -17.10 -30.68
N GLN A 551 10.48 -17.28 -30.48
CA GLN A 551 9.66 -18.07 -31.39
C GLN A 551 9.66 -17.50 -32.82
N LYS A 552 9.55 -16.19 -32.96
CA LYS A 552 9.58 -15.52 -34.28
C LYS A 552 10.95 -15.59 -34.92
N GLN A 553 12.02 -15.44 -34.15
CA GLN A 553 13.38 -15.58 -34.66
C GLN A 553 13.66 -17.00 -35.17
N SER A 554 13.23 -18.04 -34.42
CA SER A 554 13.31 -19.43 -34.86
C SER A 554 12.46 -19.72 -36.10
N ALA A 555 11.30 -19.07 -36.22
CA ALA A 555 10.45 -19.21 -37.41
C ALA A 555 11.04 -18.55 -38.64
N GLN A 556 11.76 -17.42 -38.51
CA GLN A 556 12.42 -16.70 -39.61
C GLN A 556 13.77 -17.33 -40.05
N ASN A 557 14.50 -17.86 -39.06
CA ASN A 557 15.80 -18.51 -39.28
C ASN A 557 15.87 -19.85 -38.52
N PRO A 558 15.14 -20.88 -38.99
CA PRO A 558 15.10 -22.13 -38.27
C PRO A 558 16.49 -22.80 -38.28
N THR A 559 16.90 -23.25 -37.10
CA THR A 559 18.16 -23.96 -36.87
C THR A 559 18.06 -25.44 -37.28
N SER A 560 19.19 -26.14 -37.33
CA SER A 560 19.20 -27.62 -37.50
C SER A 560 18.29 -28.32 -36.51
N ASP A 561 18.29 -27.90 -35.24
CA ASP A 561 17.46 -28.44 -34.17
C ASP A 561 15.96 -28.20 -34.43
N ASP A 562 15.58 -27.03 -34.93
CA ASP A 562 14.19 -26.70 -35.25
C ASP A 562 13.68 -27.59 -36.40
N PHE A 563 14.47 -27.72 -37.47
CA PHE A 563 14.15 -28.62 -38.59
C PHE A 563 14.07 -30.08 -38.14
N MET A 564 15.00 -30.50 -37.27
CA MET A 564 15.06 -31.87 -36.75
C MET A 564 13.80 -32.21 -35.91
N GLN A 565 13.39 -31.30 -35.03
CA GLN A 565 12.19 -31.48 -34.19
C GLN A 565 10.92 -31.55 -35.04
N GLN A 566 10.80 -30.69 -36.06
CA GLN A 566 9.70 -30.73 -37.02
C GLN A 566 9.69 -32.02 -37.83
N ALA A 567 10.88 -32.49 -38.25
CA ALA A 567 11.02 -33.76 -38.96
C ALA A 567 10.56 -34.97 -38.13
N ILE A 568 10.96 -35.02 -36.85
CA ILE A 568 10.53 -36.07 -35.92
C ILE A 568 8.99 -36.06 -35.75
N ASN A 569 8.41 -34.86 -35.59
CA ASN A 569 6.95 -34.73 -35.46
C ASN A 569 6.21 -35.14 -36.73
N ALA A 570 6.72 -34.74 -37.92
CA ALA A 570 6.16 -35.17 -39.19
C ALA A 570 6.26 -36.71 -39.39
N ALA A 571 7.38 -37.33 -38.99
CA ALA A 571 7.56 -38.78 -39.02
C ALA A 571 6.57 -39.52 -38.12
N ARG A 572 6.37 -39.04 -36.88
CA ARG A 572 5.38 -39.59 -35.93
C ARG A 572 3.97 -39.42 -36.44
N GLY A 573 3.65 -38.35 -37.13
CA GLY A 573 2.34 -38.10 -37.77
C GLY A 573 2.13 -38.86 -39.09
N GLY A 574 3.09 -39.69 -39.53
CA GLY A 574 2.97 -40.50 -40.77
C GLY A 574 3.29 -39.73 -42.06
N ASN A 575 3.64 -38.43 -41.97
CA ASN A 575 4.02 -37.62 -43.14
C ASN A 575 5.51 -37.80 -43.46
N TYR A 576 5.85 -38.94 -44.01
CA TYR A 576 7.25 -39.33 -44.21
C TYR A 576 7.97 -38.52 -45.29
N VAL A 577 7.26 -38.03 -46.31
CA VAL A 577 7.84 -37.19 -47.36
C VAL A 577 8.31 -35.85 -46.77
N GLN A 578 7.47 -35.29 -45.93
CA GLN A 578 7.80 -34.04 -45.23
C GLN A 578 8.93 -34.26 -44.22
N ALA A 579 8.91 -35.37 -43.48
CA ALA A 579 9.96 -35.72 -42.52
C ALA A 579 11.35 -35.82 -43.20
N GLU A 580 11.48 -36.53 -44.33
CA GLU A 580 12.73 -36.62 -45.09
C GLU A 580 13.21 -35.26 -45.57
N ARG A 581 12.30 -34.42 -46.08
CA ARG A 581 12.64 -33.04 -46.49
C ARG A 581 13.18 -32.22 -45.34
N LEU A 582 12.53 -32.30 -44.17
CA LEU A 582 12.93 -31.52 -42.97
C LEU A 582 14.27 -32.02 -42.42
N PHE A 583 14.52 -33.34 -42.38
CA PHE A 583 15.87 -33.85 -42.03
C PHE A 583 16.95 -33.38 -42.97
N ASN A 584 16.67 -33.30 -44.29
CA ASN A 584 17.62 -32.76 -45.26
C ASN A 584 17.94 -31.27 -44.96
N LEU A 585 16.93 -30.46 -44.68
CA LEU A 585 17.07 -29.07 -44.29
C LEU A 585 17.90 -28.89 -42.99
N ALA A 586 17.65 -29.78 -41.99
CA ALA A 586 18.47 -29.81 -40.78
C ALA A 586 19.96 -29.99 -41.09
N ILE A 587 20.28 -30.95 -41.95
CA ILE A 587 21.69 -31.21 -42.35
C ILE A 587 22.26 -30.08 -43.23
N GLU A 588 21.45 -29.51 -44.12
CA GLU A 588 21.84 -28.38 -44.95
C GLU A 588 22.15 -27.12 -44.08
N SER A 589 21.36 -26.89 -43.02
CA SER A 589 21.56 -25.77 -42.10
C SER A 589 22.81 -25.95 -41.22
N ASN A 590 23.14 -27.18 -40.83
CA ASN A 590 24.35 -27.54 -40.11
C ASN A 590 24.94 -28.88 -40.57
N PRO A 591 25.83 -28.90 -41.57
CA PRO A 591 26.43 -30.11 -42.10
C PRO A 591 27.30 -30.91 -41.11
N ASN A 592 27.64 -30.33 -39.98
CA ASN A 592 28.41 -30.98 -38.92
C ASN A 592 27.59 -31.43 -37.73
N ASP A 593 26.26 -31.43 -37.85
CA ASP A 593 25.36 -31.87 -36.80
C ASP A 593 25.24 -33.42 -36.80
N ALA A 594 26.00 -34.03 -35.92
CA ALA A 594 26.00 -35.49 -35.75
C ALA A 594 24.59 -36.01 -35.35
N ALA A 595 23.79 -35.26 -34.60
CA ALA A 595 22.48 -35.64 -34.17
C ALA A 595 21.49 -35.64 -35.36
N ALA A 596 21.58 -34.71 -36.27
CA ALA A 596 20.74 -34.64 -37.46
C ALA A 596 20.97 -35.87 -38.35
N TYR A 597 22.20 -36.29 -38.57
CA TYR A 597 22.51 -37.53 -39.29
C TYR A 597 22.02 -38.77 -38.55
N ALA A 598 22.21 -38.83 -37.22
CA ALA A 598 21.72 -39.99 -36.44
C ALA A 598 20.18 -40.14 -36.52
N ASN A 599 19.44 -39.05 -36.41
CA ASN A 599 17.99 -39.05 -36.46
C ASN A 599 17.49 -39.39 -37.87
N ARG A 600 18.10 -38.86 -38.95
CA ARG A 600 17.74 -39.20 -40.33
C ARG A 600 18.10 -40.63 -40.64
N GLY A 601 19.23 -41.11 -40.17
CA GLY A 601 19.65 -42.53 -40.29
C GLY A 601 18.66 -43.48 -39.60
N SER A 602 18.25 -43.17 -38.38
CA SER A 602 17.17 -43.93 -37.66
C SER A 602 15.86 -43.91 -38.41
N PHE A 603 15.45 -42.75 -38.96
CA PHE A 603 14.24 -42.61 -39.77
C PHE A 603 14.33 -43.50 -41.01
N PHE A 604 15.44 -43.54 -41.74
CA PHE A 604 15.63 -44.43 -42.89
C PHE A 604 15.65 -45.94 -42.51
N ALA A 605 16.28 -46.29 -41.39
CA ALA A 605 16.28 -47.66 -40.88
C ALA A 605 14.87 -48.17 -40.61
N GLN A 606 14.05 -47.39 -39.91
CA GLN A 606 12.64 -47.74 -39.64
C GLN A 606 11.79 -47.95 -40.93
N ARG A 607 12.26 -47.36 -42.03
CA ARG A 607 11.57 -47.50 -43.34
C ARG A 607 12.21 -48.57 -44.25
N GLY A 608 13.14 -49.35 -43.73
CA GLY A 608 13.80 -50.40 -44.49
C GLY A 608 14.80 -49.89 -45.54
N GLN A 609 15.11 -48.58 -45.53
CA GLN A 609 16.09 -47.96 -46.44
C GLN A 609 17.50 -48.08 -45.87
N TYR A 610 17.95 -49.30 -45.68
CA TYR A 610 19.17 -49.63 -44.91
C TYR A 610 20.45 -48.99 -45.46
N ALA A 611 20.58 -48.88 -46.79
CA ALA A 611 21.77 -48.26 -47.38
C ALA A 611 21.92 -46.74 -47.04
N LYS A 612 20.77 -46.01 -47.03
CA LYS A 612 20.76 -44.61 -46.63
C LYS A 612 21.01 -44.47 -45.12
N ALA A 613 20.39 -45.36 -44.32
CA ALA A 613 20.55 -45.42 -42.88
C ALA A 613 22.02 -45.64 -42.47
N GLU A 614 22.70 -46.59 -43.15
CA GLU A 614 24.11 -46.90 -42.92
C GLU A 614 25.00 -45.69 -43.20
N GLN A 615 24.78 -45.02 -44.34
CA GLN A 615 25.57 -43.82 -44.71
C GLN A 615 25.43 -42.71 -43.64
N ASP A 616 24.21 -42.45 -43.20
CA ASP A 616 23.97 -41.38 -42.22
C ASP A 616 24.48 -41.73 -40.83
N LEU A 617 24.26 -42.97 -40.34
CA LEU A 617 24.77 -43.38 -39.04
C LEU A 617 26.31 -43.43 -39.00
N LEU A 618 26.96 -43.86 -40.08
CA LEU A 618 28.41 -43.80 -40.17
C LEU A 618 28.95 -42.34 -40.18
N LYS A 619 28.23 -41.45 -40.88
CA LYS A 619 28.59 -40.01 -40.86
C LYS A 619 28.40 -39.41 -39.48
N SER A 620 27.32 -39.76 -38.77
CA SER A 620 27.11 -39.35 -37.38
C SER A 620 28.23 -39.86 -36.45
N ALA A 621 28.65 -41.12 -36.60
CA ALA A 621 29.76 -41.70 -35.83
C ALA A 621 31.12 -41.03 -36.12
N GLU A 622 31.34 -40.63 -37.38
CA GLU A 622 32.51 -39.83 -37.77
C GLU A 622 32.54 -38.46 -37.10
N LEU A 623 31.41 -37.76 -37.12
CA LEU A 623 31.26 -36.41 -36.53
C LEU A 623 31.33 -36.40 -35.01
N ASN A 624 30.83 -37.48 -34.36
CA ASN A 624 30.85 -37.61 -32.90
C ASN A 624 31.17 -39.05 -32.48
N SER A 625 32.48 -39.39 -32.56
CA SER A 625 32.95 -40.71 -32.20
C SER A 625 32.81 -41.10 -30.72
N ALA A 626 32.50 -40.18 -29.85
CA ALA A 626 32.28 -40.45 -28.43
C ALA A 626 30.83 -40.92 -28.13
N ASN A 627 29.84 -40.65 -29.02
CA ASN A 627 28.45 -40.97 -28.80
C ASN A 627 28.19 -42.50 -29.01
N GLY A 628 28.18 -43.25 -27.91
CA GLY A 628 27.95 -44.69 -27.93
C GLY A 628 26.59 -45.10 -28.51
N ASN A 629 25.57 -44.25 -28.43
CA ASN A 629 24.22 -44.58 -28.95
C ASN A 629 24.20 -44.76 -30.47
N VAL A 630 25.00 -43.99 -31.21
CA VAL A 630 25.08 -44.13 -32.66
C VAL A 630 25.67 -45.50 -33.04
N PHE A 631 26.63 -46.00 -32.28
CA PHE A 631 27.21 -47.33 -32.47
C PHE A 631 26.18 -48.42 -32.13
N ALA A 632 25.32 -48.19 -31.11
CA ALA A 632 24.19 -49.12 -30.85
C ALA A 632 23.19 -49.12 -32.00
N MET A 633 22.87 -47.94 -32.58
CA MET A 633 22.00 -47.84 -33.76
C MET A 633 22.59 -48.58 -34.98
N LEU A 634 23.91 -48.45 -35.23
CA LEU A 634 24.59 -49.21 -36.26
C LEU A 634 24.54 -50.73 -36.01
N GLY A 635 24.72 -51.15 -34.74
CA GLY A 635 24.55 -52.53 -34.35
C GLY A 635 23.17 -53.06 -34.66
N THR A 636 22.12 -52.32 -34.35
CA THR A 636 20.73 -52.67 -34.66
C THR A 636 20.52 -52.70 -36.18
N LEU A 637 21.00 -51.70 -36.91
CA LEU A 637 20.86 -51.67 -38.38
C LEU A 637 21.47 -52.92 -39.05
N TYR A 638 22.68 -53.29 -38.64
CA TYR A 638 23.34 -54.49 -39.22
C TYR A 638 22.67 -55.78 -38.79
N ALA A 639 22.06 -55.84 -37.60
CA ALA A 639 21.23 -56.98 -37.20
C ALA A 639 20.01 -57.09 -38.12
N ASP A 640 19.28 -56.01 -38.42
CA ASP A 640 18.15 -55.95 -39.33
C ASP A 640 18.55 -56.34 -40.80
N MET A 641 19.80 -56.14 -41.13
CA MET A 641 20.37 -56.54 -42.42
C MET A 641 20.87 -58.01 -42.43
N ASN A 642 20.70 -58.78 -41.36
CA ASN A 642 21.24 -60.13 -41.16
C ASN A 642 22.79 -60.21 -41.31
N GLN A 643 23.49 -59.15 -40.89
CA GLN A 643 24.95 -59.09 -40.88
C GLN A 643 25.49 -59.22 -39.45
N ASP A 644 25.33 -60.38 -38.85
CA ASP A 644 25.54 -60.59 -37.41
C ASP A 644 26.97 -60.26 -36.96
N GLU A 645 27.98 -60.51 -37.77
CA GLU A 645 29.39 -60.17 -37.43
C GLU A 645 29.62 -58.68 -37.26
N LYS A 646 29.13 -57.85 -38.20
CA LYS A 646 29.22 -56.39 -38.12
C LYS A 646 28.31 -55.85 -36.98
N SER A 647 27.13 -56.42 -36.84
CA SER A 647 26.22 -56.05 -35.76
C SER A 647 26.90 -56.16 -34.38
N CYS A 648 27.53 -57.31 -34.13
CA CYS A 648 28.25 -57.54 -32.90
C CYS A 648 29.46 -56.61 -32.72
N GLN A 649 30.18 -56.34 -33.80
CA GLN A 649 31.30 -55.37 -33.75
C GLN A 649 30.86 -53.98 -33.28
N TYR A 650 29.72 -53.48 -33.78
CA TYR A 650 29.21 -52.17 -33.39
C TYR A 650 28.56 -52.19 -32.00
N TYR A 651 27.89 -53.23 -31.59
CA TYR A 651 27.38 -53.35 -30.23
C TYR A 651 28.51 -53.35 -29.18
N LEU A 652 29.62 -54.04 -29.45
CA LEU A 652 30.76 -54.03 -28.55
C LEU A 652 31.41 -52.63 -28.47
N GLN A 653 31.45 -51.92 -29.59
CA GLN A 653 31.90 -50.50 -29.60
C GLN A 653 30.95 -49.59 -28.78
N ALA A 654 29.63 -49.77 -28.86
CA ALA A 654 28.67 -49.05 -28.07
C ALA A 654 28.87 -49.28 -26.57
N VAL A 655 29.07 -50.54 -26.16
CA VAL A 655 29.38 -50.90 -24.77
C VAL A 655 30.71 -50.27 -24.30
N ALA A 656 31.72 -50.31 -25.11
CA ALA A 656 33.02 -49.67 -24.79
C ALA A 656 32.91 -48.15 -24.62
N LYS A 657 31.82 -47.53 -25.14
CA LYS A 657 31.48 -46.12 -25.00
C LYS A 657 30.40 -45.86 -23.94
N GLY A 658 30.12 -46.84 -23.07
CA GLY A 658 29.26 -46.68 -21.90
C GLY A 658 27.76 -46.92 -22.14
N VAL A 659 27.36 -47.48 -23.28
CA VAL A 659 25.94 -47.84 -23.54
C VAL A 659 25.61 -49.21 -22.89
N ASN A 660 24.57 -49.23 -22.05
CA ASN A 660 24.05 -50.47 -21.49
C ASN A 660 23.12 -51.17 -22.50
N LEU A 661 23.59 -52.27 -23.06
CA LEU A 661 22.77 -53.13 -23.94
C LEU A 661 22.18 -54.30 -23.16
N SER A 662 21.06 -54.84 -23.63
CA SER A 662 20.42 -55.98 -22.98
C SER A 662 21.32 -57.22 -22.99
N PRO A 663 21.26 -58.07 -21.96
CA PRO A 663 22.09 -59.32 -21.92
C PRO A 663 21.84 -60.23 -23.12
N ASP A 664 20.63 -60.21 -23.68
CA ASP A 664 20.26 -61.04 -24.85
C ASP A 664 21.02 -60.61 -26.11
N ILE A 665 21.28 -59.32 -26.30
CA ILE A 665 22.09 -58.79 -27.42
C ILE A 665 23.53 -59.20 -27.24
N LEU A 666 24.07 -59.02 -26.02
CA LEU A 666 25.48 -59.31 -25.73
C LEU A 666 25.79 -60.79 -25.77
N ASN A 667 24.86 -61.67 -25.43
CA ASN A 667 25.03 -63.10 -25.49
C ASN A 667 25.07 -63.64 -26.93
N LYS A 668 24.42 -62.96 -27.87
CA LYS A 668 24.52 -63.28 -29.31
C LYS A 668 25.87 -62.91 -29.93
N CYS A 669 26.65 -62.02 -29.25
CA CYS A 669 27.91 -61.51 -29.72
C CYS A 669 29.11 -62.16 -29.02
N LYS A 670 28.91 -63.13 -28.21
CA LYS A 670 29.95 -64.03 -27.65
C LYS A 670 30.08 -65.28 -28.51
#